data_8e009ac3b2fd990bb4950cb58baaf0da
#
_entry.id   8e009ac3b2fd990bb4950cb58baaf0da
#
_cell.length_a   1.000
_cell.length_b   1.000
_cell.length_c   1.000
_cell.angle_alpha   90.00
_cell.angle_beta   90.00
_cell.angle_gamma   90.00
#
_symmetry.space_group_name_H-M   'P 1'
#
loop_
_entity.id
_entity.type
_entity.pdbx_description
1 polymer ?
#
loop_
_entity_poly.entity_id
_entity_poly.type
_entity_poly.pdbx_seq_one_letter_code
_entity_poly.pdbx_strand_id
1 'polypeptide(L)'
;MMPVRDMVIFPQQMTPFIVGREASVRALEEALAGDKKIFLSTQHDASVDDPKPEEIYAVGTLANIVQSVKLPDGNIKVLVEGVERARALSITSEEGFFRATIRLLNARVEPSPAVDQTVQKITGLYEQFIKLSQSLNYDTMIAAARGDDPARLSDTIAANLQLPVDEKQDLLETVDPIERLNRIGDILEIELEKLNVDRNINTRVKRQMERAQKEYYLNEKLKAIQKELGRGEKSEIDELKKKIDAAGMSKEVHEKAIQELKRLELMPPMSAESTVSRNYLDWLLAVPWKKKSKEIRDILAAEKILNEEHYGLEKIKERILEFLAVRQLVKNPKGSILCFVGPPGVGKTSLAMSIGHATGRKFVRVSLGGVRDEAEIRGHRRTYIGALPGQIIQMMKKAGTVNPIFVLDEVDKMSTDFRGDPSAALMEVLDPELNHGFTDHYLDVEYDLSKVMFVCTANVLHTIPQPLQDRMEILRLPGYTEQEKLEIAKRFLVKRAREATGLNENNLKFTDEGLLHVIRHYTHEAGVRSLEREIQNIARKMARKVVTEGASVSAEITPANANDFLGILKYREYWLEKHNEIGLTTGLAWTEVGGCVLATEATLMEGKGRLTLTGKLGDVMQESAQAAMSYVRSRSAQLGLARDFYRNVDIHVHVPEGAIPKDGPSAGITICTSIVSALTKIPVRRDITMTGEITLRGKVLPIGGVKEKLLAAHRMGLHTVVLPKDNEKDLADIPQEILSCLKVHFVETMDEVLQLALERLIVPLAHPEVAPVAEPFVASAEKDKSLTN
;
A
#
# COMPACT_ATOMS: atom_id res chain seq x y z
N MET A 1 -36.63 -15.19 12.22
CA MET A 1 -35.88 -14.16 11.52
C MET A 1 -34.69 -14.79 10.82
N MET A 2 -34.32 -14.28 9.65
CA MET A 2 -33.14 -14.78 8.91
C MET A 2 -32.27 -13.60 8.43
N PRO A 3 -30.97 -13.56 8.76
CA PRO A 3 -30.03 -12.58 8.24
C PRO A 3 -29.64 -12.90 6.80
N VAL A 4 -29.62 -11.88 5.95
CA VAL A 4 -29.27 -11.96 4.52
C VAL A 4 -27.92 -11.27 4.31
N ARG A 5 -27.02 -11.81 3.48
CA ARG A 5 -25.63 -11.33 3.38
C ARG A 5 -25.48 -10.02 2.60
N ASP A 6 -25.90 -10.05 1.36
CA ASP A 6 -25.51 -9.09 0.31
C ASP A 6 -26.69 -8.55 -0.48
N MET A 7 -27.89 -8.63 0.07
CA MET A 7 -29.08 -8.14 -0.56
C MET A 7 -30.05 -7.48 0.43
N VAL A 8 -30.74 -6.50 -0.05
CA VAL A 8 -31.85 -5.84 0.66
C VAL A 8 -33.15 -6.16 -0.07
N ILE A 9 -34.13 -6.65 0.66
CA ILE A 9 -35.44 -7.05 0.10
C ILE A 9 -36.43 -5.95 0.40
N PHE A 10 -37.04 -5.41 -0.62
CA PHE A 10 -38.09 -4.39 -0.53
C PHE A 10 -39.50 -5.00 -0.48
N PRO A 11 -40.49 -4.31 0.08
CA PRO A 11 -41.88 -4.70 0.00
C PRO A 11 -42.34 -4.90 -1.46
N GLN A 12 -43.22 -5.86 -1.70
CA GLN A 12 -43.77 -6.24 -2.99
C GLN A 12 -42.74 -6.72 -4.04
N GLN A 13 -41.54 -6.99 -3.61
CA GLN A 13 -40.47 -7.59 -4.43
C GLN A 13 -40.48 -9.11 -4.31
N MET A 14 -40.45 -9.79 -5.44
CA MET A 14 -40.17 -11.24 -5.50
C MET A 14 -38.67 -11.47 -5.70
N THR A 15 -38.02 -12.13 -4.74
CA THR A 15 -36.59 -12.35 -4.78
C THR A 15 -36.24 -13.80 -4.54
N PRO A 16 -35.56 -14.46 -5.50
CA PRO A 16 -35.03 -15.80 -5.31
C PRO A 16 -33.61 -15.69 -4.67
N PHE A 17 -33.32 -16.50 -3.67
CA PHE A 17 -31.99 -16.66 -3.13
C PHE A 17 -31.74 -18.06 -2.56
N ILE A 18 -30.51 -18.37 -2.22
CA ILE A 18 -30.10 -19.67 -1.71
C ILE A 18 -29.73 -19.56 -0.23
N VAL A 19 -30.30 -20.45 0.56
CA VAL A 19 -30.05 -20.56 2.00
C VAL A 19 -29.20 -21.79 2.25
N GLY A 20 -28.00 -21.58 2.83
CA GLY A 20 -27.06 -22.67 3.10
C GLY A 20 -26.60 -22.72 4.57
N ARG A 21 -26.73 -21.62 5.33
CA ARG A 21 -26.34 -21.60 6.76
C ARG A 21 -27.32 -22.42 7.59
N GLU A 22 -26.82 -23.23 8.50
CA GLU A 22 -27.64 -24.13 9.33
C GLU A 22 -28.71 -23.37 10.14
N ALA A 23 -28.32 -22.25 10.76
CA ALA A 23 -29.25 -21.38 11.50
C ALA A 23 -30.33 -20.78 10.58
N SER A 24 -30.00 -20.39 9.37
CA SER A 24 -30.94 -19.84 8.40
C SER A 24 -31.86 -20.90 7.83
N VAL A 25 -31.38 -22.13 7.64
CA VAL A 25 -32.18 -23.28 7.21
C VAL A 25 -33.21 -23.62 8.29
N ARG A 26 -32.81 -23.67 9.55
CA ARG A 26 -33.74 -23.92 10.68
C ARG A 26 -34.80 -22.81 10.80
N ALA A 27 -34.39 -21.55 10.70
CA ALA A 27 -35.32 -20.42 10.69
C ALA A 27 -36.36 -20.52 9.58
N LEU A 28 -35.95 -21.03 8.40
CA LEU A 28 -36.80 -21.21 7.24
C LEU A 28 -37.77 -22.40 7.46
N GLU A 29 -37.29 -23.53 7.96
CA GLU A 29 -38.10 -24.70 8.24
C GLU A 29 -39.19 -24.39 9.30
N GLU A 30 -38.84 -23.64 10.34
CA GLU A 30 -39.79 -23.18 11.34
C GLU A 30 -40.84 -22.23 10.74
N ALA A 31 -40.44 -21.31 9.87
CA ALA A 31 -41.37 -20.43 9.16
C ALA A 31 -42.32 -21.20 8.21
N LEU A 32 -41.81 -22.27 7.56
CA LEU A 32 -42.61 -23.12 6.68
C LEU A 32 -43.61 -23.98 7.45
N ALA A 33 -43.27 -24.34 8.71
CA ALA A 33 -44.18 -25.09 9.58
C ALA A 33 -45.31 -24.21 10.17
N GLY A 34 -45.09 -22.89 10.22
CA GLY A 34 -46.01 -21.89 10.72
C GLY A 34 -46.83 -21.20 9.61
N ASP A 35 -46.89 -19.88 9.69
CA ASP A 35 -47.68 -19.01 8.80
C ASP A 35 -47.00 -18.69 7.46
N LYS A 36 -45.85 -19.25 7.17
CA LYS A 36 -44.98 -19.03 6.00
C LYS A 36 -44.47 -17.61 5.90
N LYS A 37 -44.42 -16.89 7.01
CA LYS A 37 -43.84 -15.55 7.11
C LYS A 37 -42.48 -15.59 7.74
N ILE A 38 -41.56 -14.80 7.21
CA ILE A 38 -40.22 -14.70 7.72
C ILE A 38 -39.77 -13.24 7.69
N PHE A 39 -39.11 -12.78 8.76
CA PHE A 39 -38.50 -11.44 8.79
C PHE A 39 -37.08 -11.56 8.26
N LEU A 40 -36.77 -10.79 7.20
CA LEU A 40 -35.50 -10.76 6.50
C LEU A 40 -34.82 -9.42 6.75
N SER A 41 -33.60 -9.45 7.22
CA SER A 41 -32.81 -8.26 7.45
C SER A 41 -31.36 -8.48 7.02
N THR A 42 -30.73 -7.47 6.45
CA THR A 42 -29.38 -7.53 5.92
C THR A 42 -28.37 -7.44 7.06
N GLN A 43 -27.23 -8.11 6.95
CA GLN A 43 -26.10 -7.96 7.87
C GLN A 43 -25.17 -6.82 7.42
N HIS A 44 -24.48 -6.17 8.39
CA HIS A 44 -23.57 -5.06 8.11
C HIS A 44 -22.36 -5.47 7.27
N ASP A 45 -21.84 -6.67 7.50
CA ASP A 45 -20.69 -7.20 6.78
C ASP A 45 -21.02 -8.56 6.17
N ALA A 46 -21.03 -8.63 4.84
CA ALA A 46 -21.33 -9.85 4.10
C ALA A 46 -20.30 -10.99 4.30
N SER A 47 -19.11 -10.68 4.80
CA SER A 47 -18.02 -11.66 5.02
C SER A 47 -18.22 -12.49 6.30
N VAL A 48 -19.05 -12.04 7.24
CA VAL A 48 -19.29 -12.72 8.50
C VAL A 48 -20.24 -13.90 8.31
N ASP A 49 -19.80 -15.12 8.64
CA ASP A 49 -20.61 -16.33 8.49
C ASP A 49 -21.67 -16.48 9.58
N ASP A 50 -21.37 -16.10 10.82
CA ASP A 50 -22.28 -16.20 11.96
C ASP A 50 -22.43 -14.82 12.63
N PRO A 51 -23.29 -13.93 12.05
CA PRO A 51 -23.44 -12.57 12.57
C PRO A 51 -24.12 -12.54 13.92
N LYS A 52 -23.65 -11.68 14.81
CA LYS A 52 -24.31 -11.37 16.08
C LYS A 52 -25.53 -10.48 15.84
N PRO A 53 -26.49 -10.44 16.79
CA PRO A 53 -27.65 -9.57 16.67
C PRO A 53 -27.33 -8.09 16.41
N GLU A 54 -26.20 -7.58 16.93
CA GLU A 54 -25.71 -6.22 16.76
C GLU A 54 -25.10 -5.94 15.36
N GLU A 55 -24.77 -7.00 14.62
CA GLU A 55 -24.19 -6.94 13.28
C GLU A 55 -25.24 -7.05 12.17
N ILE A 56 -26.53 -7.01 12.55
CA ILE A 56 -27.67 -7.09 11.64
C ILE A 56 -28.45 -5.79 11.70
N TYR A 57 -28.84 -5.25 10.56
CA TYR A 57 -29.65 -4.04 10.51
C TYR A 57 -30.99 -4.23 11.24
N ALA A 58 -31.37 -3.21 12.00
CA ALA A 58 -32.61 -3.26 12.78
C ALA A 58 -33.86 -3.18 11.90
N VAL A 59 -33.78 -2.59 10.71
CA VAL A 59 -34.87 -2.48 9.75
C VAL A 59 -34.71 -3.52 8.65
N GLY A 60 -35.76 -4.24 8.40
CA GLY A 60 -35.83 -5.27 7.37
C GLY A 60 -37.24 -5.40 6.80
N THR A 61 -37.48 -6.47 6.09
CA THR A 61 -38.78 -6.73 5.45
C THR A 61 -39.40 -8.03 5.96
N LEU A 62 -40.67 -7.98 6.37
CA LEU A 62 -41.48 -9.15 6.59
C LEU A 62 -41.87 -9.71 5.22
N ALA A 63 -41.53 -10.96 4.97
CA ALA A 63 -41.74 -11.61 3.67
C ALA A 63 -42.54 -12.89 3.81
N ASN A 64 -43.34 -13.19 2.78
CA ASN A 64 -44.00 -14.48 2.59
C ASN A 64 -43.08 -15.43 1.82
N ILE A 65 -43.00 -16.69 2.23
CA ILE A 65 -42.30 -17.73 1.50
C ILE A 65 -43.28 -18.29 0.44
N VAL A 66 -42.99 -17.96 -0.84
CA VAL A 66 -43.83 -18.37 -1.97
C VAL A 66 -43.49 -19.79 -2.41
N GLN A 67 -42.21 -20.13 -2.52
CA GLN A 67 -41.70 -21.42 -2.94
C GLN A 67 -40.38 -21.75 -2.29
N SER A 68 -40.18 -23.01 -1.91
CA SER A 68 -38.89 -23.53 -1.45
C SER A 68 -38.56 -24.84 -2.14
N VAL A 69 -37.28 -24.99 -2.56
CA VAL A 69 -36.83 -26.21 -3.27
C VAL A 69 -35.48 -26.63 -2.64
N LYS A 70 -35.42 -27.83 -2.12
CA LYS A 70 -34.16 -28.42 -1.62
C LYS A 70 -33.27 -28.81 -2.81
N LEU A 71 -32.04 -28.33 -2.79
CA LEU A 71 -31.00 -28.62 -3.79
C LEU A 71 -30.22 -29.89 -3.41
N PRO A 72 -29.59 -30.58 -4.36
CA PRO A 72 -28.79 -31.79 -4.09
C PRO A 72 -27.61 -31.59 -3.17
N ASP A 73 -27.10 -30.36 -3.06
CA ASP A 73 -25.97 -29.92 -2.21
C ASP A 73 -26.37 -29.65 -0.75
N GLY A 74 -27.65 -29.87 -0.39
CA GLY A 74 -28.17 -29.60 0.95
C GLY A 74 -28.68 -28.17 1.16
N ASN A 75 -28.42 -27.24 0.24
CA ASN A 75 -28.93 -25.87 0.28
C ASN A 75 -30.42 -25.81 -0.07
N ILE A 76 -31.12 -24.77 0.33
CA ILE A 76 -32.52 -24.54 -0.02
C ILE A 76 -32.63 -23.28 -0.90
N LYS A 77 -33.11 -23.42 -2.11
CA LYS A 77 -33.50 -22.29 -2.94
C LYS A 77 -34.90 -21.83 -2.57
N VAL A 78 -35.01 -20.55 -2.21
CA VAL A 78 -36.26 -19.96 -1.72
C VAL A 78 -36.63 -18.80 -2.60
N LEU A 79 -37.92 -18.70 -2.91
CA LEU A 79 -38.53 -17.51 -3.50
C LEU A 79 -39.42 -16.87 -2.42
N VAL A 80 -39.09 -15.62 -2.10
CA VAL A 80 -39.86 -14.85 -1.12
C VAL A 80 -40.49 -13.63 -1.77
N GLU A 81 -41.60 -13.21 -1.24
CA GLU A 81 -42.29 -11.97 -1.57
C GLU A 81 -42.29 -11.05 -0.36
N GLY A 82 -41.62 -9.90 -0.44
CA GLY A 82 -41.66 -8.88 0.60
C GLY A 82 -43.09 -8.37 0.78
N VAL A 83 -43.52 -8.27 2.03
CA VAL A 83 -44.89 -7.80 2.36
C VAL A 83 -44.85 -6.37 2.89
N GLU A 84 -44.19 -6.18 4.02
CA GLU A 84 -44.16 -4.89 4.75
C GLU A 84 -42.76 -4.66 5.38
N ARG A 85 -42.41 -3.37 5.51
CA ARG A 85 -41.24 -2.98 6.33
C ARG A 85 -41.51 -3.23 7.79
N ALA A 86 -40.49 -3.69 8.49
CA ALA A 86 -40.57 -3.84 9.94
C ALA A 86 -39.24 -3.48 10.58
N ARG A 87 -39.31 -3.02 11.82
CA ARG A 87 -38.14 -2.81 12.67
C ARG A 87 -38.12 -3.89 13.74
N ALA A 88 -36.98 -4.53 13.92
CA ALA A 88 -36.72 -5.42 15.03
C ALA A 88 -36.60 -4.59 16.31
N LEU A 89 -37.38 -4.94 17.32
CA LEU A 89 -37.33 -4.36 18.68
C LEU A 89 -36.38 -5.17 19.56
N SER A 90 -36.35 -6.46 19.39
CA SER A 90 -35.40 -7.38 20.03
C SER A 90 -35.10 -8.55 19.11
N ILE A 91 -33.84 -8.99 19.10
CA ILE A 91 -33.41 -10.19 18.40
C ILE A 91 -32.81 -11.11 19.46
N THR A 92 -33.36 -12.31 19.59
CA THR A 92 -32.89 -13.34 20.52
C THR A 92 -32.44 -14.56 19.73
N SER A 93 -31.42 -15.25 20.19
CA SER A 93 -31.00 -16.53 19.62
C SER A 93 -31.61 -17.64 20.45
N GLU A 94 -32.58 -18.34 19.88
CA GLU A 94 -33.29 -19.46 20.51
C GLU A 94 -33.21 -20.67 19.58
N GLU A 95 -32.99 -21.87 20.13
CA GLU A 95 -32.98 -23.13 19.40
C GLU A 95 -32.05 -23.18 18.16
N GLY A 96 -30.99 -22.35 18.18
CA GLY A 96 -29.98 -22.31 17.09
C GLY A 96 -30.40 -21.49 15.87
N PHE A 97 -31.37 -20.58 15.99
CA PHE A 97 -31.73 -19.59 15.00
C PHE A 97 -32.24 -18.31 15.66
N PHE A 98 -32.35 -17.20 14.90
CA PHE A 98 -32.80 -15.92 15.43
C PHE A 98 -34.33 -15.81 15.46
N ARG A 99 -34.87 -15.41 16.63
CA ARG A 99 -36.24 -14.91 16.77
C ARG A 99 -36.20 -13.40 16.95
N ALA A 100 -37.07 -12.69 16.27
CA ALA A 100 -37.20 -11.23 16.40
C ALA A 100 -38.62 -10.81 16.73
N THR A 101 -38.76 -9.93 17.72
CA THR A 101 -39.98 -9.17 17.92
C THR A 101 -39.94 -7.96 17.01
N ILE A 102 -40.88 -7.85 16.10
CA ILE A 102 -40.87 -6.81 15.06
C ILE A 102 -42.07 -5.84 15.26
N ARG A 103 -41.86 -4.60 14.84
CA ARG A 103 -42.90 -3.59 14.70
C ARG A 103 -43.01 -3.22 13.23
N LEU A 104 -44.21 -3.32 12.65
CA LEU A 104 -44.48 -2.88 11.28
C LEU A 104 -44.32 -1.36 11.15
N LEU A 105 -43.72 -0.94 10.05
CA LEU A 105 -43.46 0.47 9.74
C LEU A 105 -44.34 0.87 8.53
N ASN A 106 -45.51 1.39 8.83
CA ASN A 106 -46.46 1.85 7.82
C ASN A 106 -46.50 3.38 7.82
N ALA A 107 -46.14 3.96 6.69
CA ALA A 107 -46.33 5.40 6.44
C ALA A 107 -47.52 5.57 5.51
N ARG A 108 -48.47 6.41 5.90
CA ARG A 108 -49.59 6.83 5.03
C ARG A 108 -49.20 8.18 4.42
N VAL A 109 -49.35 8.29 3.11
CA VAL A 109 -49.12 9.54 2.39
C VAL A 109 -50.51 10.15 2.14
N GLU A 110 -50.72 11.40 2.56
CA GLU A 110 -51.89 12.15 2.18
C GLU A 110 -51.75 12.66 0.74
N PRO A 111 -52.71 12.41 -0.13
CA PRO A 111 -52.66 12.88 -1.51
C PRO A 111 -52.56 14.41 -1.58
N SER A 112 -51.52 14.94 -2.23
CA SER A 112 -51.42 16.39 -2.47
C SER A 112 -50.80 16.65 -3.85
N PRO A 113 -51.10 17.81 -4.47
CA PRO A 113 -50.52 18.14 -5.78
C PRO A 113 -49.01 18.12 -5.84
N ALA A 114 -48.32 18.35 -4.70
CA ALA A 114 -46.88 18.27 -4.61
C ALA A 114 -46.37 16.83 -4.67
N VAL A 115 -47.11 15.87 -4.11
CA VAL A 115 -46.83 14.44 -4.20
C VAL A 115 -46.91 13.95 -5.61
N ASP A 116 -47.99 14.34 -6.32
CA ASP A 116 -48.20 13.96 -7.72
C ASP A 116 -47.08 14.47 -8.64
N GLN A 117 -46.64 15.71 -8.42
CA GLN A 117 -45.49 16.28 -9.16
C GLN A 117 -44.19 15.51 -8.91
N THR A 118 -43.92 15.12 -7.65
CA THR A 118 -42.76 14.30 -7.33
C THR A 118 -42.81 12.93 -7.99
N VAL A 119 -43.95 12.26 -7.92
CA VAL A 119 -44.19 10.96 -8.58
C VAL A 119 -43.94 11.07 -10.08
N GLN A 120 -44.52 12.10 -10.73
CA GLN A 120 -44.35 12.30 -12.17
C GLN A 120 -42.87 12.59 -12.53
N LYS A 121 -42.19 13.42 -11.77
CA LYS A 121 -40.73 13.71 -11.97
C LYS A 121 -39.94 12.41 -11.90
N ILE A 122 -40.09 11.64 -10.84
CA ILE A 122 -39.33 10.43 -10.60
C ILE A 122 -39.64 9.34 -11.64
N THR A 123 -40.92 9.17 -12.00
CA THR A 123 -41.31 8.25 -13.08
C THR A 123 -40.66 8.63 -14.41
N GLY A 124 -40.61 9.92 -14.74
CA GLY A 124 -39.94 10.41 -15.94
C GLY A 124 -38.41 10.16 -15.92
N LEU A 125 -37.74 10.37 -14.80
CA LEU A 125 -36.31 10.05 -14.65
C LEU A 125 -36.06 8.54 -14.76
N TYR A 126 -36.89 7.74 -14.15
CA TYR A 126 -36.78 6.29 -14.21
C TYR A 126 -37.02 5.73 -15.61
N GLU A 127 -38.00 6.26 -16.35
CA GLU A 127 -38.22 5.91 -17.77
C GLU A 127 -36.98 6.25 -18.62
N GLN A 128 -36.32 7.42 -18.37
CA GLN A 128 -35.11 7.79 -19.08
C GLN A 128 -33.97 6.83 -18.73
N PHE A 129 -33.82 6.48 -17.45
CA PHE A 129 -32.80 5.53 -16.98
C PHE A 129 -32.98 4.17 -17.65
N ILE A 130 -34.18 3.60 -17.67
CA ILE A 130 -34.45 2.31 -18.31
C ILE A 130 -34.16 2.36 -19.83
N LYS A 131 -34.51 3.44 -20.51
CA LYS A 131 -34.21 3.63 -21.95
C LYS A 131 -32.70 3.66 -22.23
N LEU A 132 -31.91 4.25 -21.34
CA LEU A 132 -30.46 4.36 -21.51
C LEU A 132 -29.72 3.12 -21.09
N SER A 133 -30.18 2.41 -20.06
CA SER A 133 -29.56 1.18 -19.53
C SER A 133 -29.74 -0.05 -20.41
N GLN A 134 -30.56 0.02 -21.51
CA GLN A 134 -30.82 -1.09 -22.42
C GLN A 134 -31.27 -2.38 -21.70
N SER A 135 -32.09 -2.25 -20.66
CA SER A 135 -32.57 -3.40 -19.88
C SER A 135 -33.50 -4.27 -20.73
N LEU A 136 -33.30 -5.59 -20.70
CA LEU A 136 -34.10 -6.59 -21.42
C LEU A 136 -35.56 -6.66 -20.96
N ASN A 137 -35.91 -6.09 -19.81
CA ASN A 137 -37.26 -6.12 -19.23
C ASN A 137 -37.96 -4.75 -19.24
N TYR A 138 -37.72 -3.95 -20.28
CA TYR A 138 -38.20 -2.57 -20.41
C TYR A 138 -39.72 -2.42 -20.12
N ASP A 139 -40.57 -3.22 -20.76
CA ASP A 139 -42.01 -3.08 -20.64
C ASP A 139 -42.54 -3.46 -19.26
N THR A 140 -41.95 -4.48 -18.62
CA THR A 140 -42.32 -4.93 -17.26
C THR A 140 -41.90 -3.92 -16.20
N MET A 141 -40.72 -3.32 -16.32
CA MET A 141 -40.23 -2.32 -15.39
C MET A 141 -41.05 -1.02 -15.47
N ILE A 142 -41.43 -0.57 -16.65
CA ILE A 142 -42.30 0.60 -16.82
C ILE A 142 -43.73 0.32 -16.34
N ALA A 143 -44.29 -0.85 -16.60
CA ALA A 143 -45.62 -1.21 -16.12
C ALA A 143 -45.69 -1.24 -14.59
N ALA A 144 -44.64 -1.72 -13.94
CA ALA A 144 -44.54 -1.71 -12.47
C ALA A 144 -44.37 -0.29 -11.88
N ALA A 145 -43.75 0.64 -12.62
CA ALA A 145 -43.57 2.02 -12.21
C ALA A 145 -44.77 2.95 -12.44
N ARG A 146 -45.82 2.50 -13.15
CA ARG A 146 -47.02 3.31 -13.46
C ARG A 146 -48.12 3.21 -12.41
N GLY A 147 -47.81 2.79 -11.18
CA GLY A 147 -48.78 2.80 -10.09
C GLY A 147 -48.91 4.17 -9.42
N ASP A 148 -50.10 4.55 -8.99
CA ASP A 148 -50.40 5.83 -8.33
C ASP A 148 -49.96 5.88 -6.86
N ASP A 149 -49.44 4.77 -6.31
CA ASP A 149 -49.00 4.69 -4.92
C ASP A 149 -47.48 5.06 -4.78
N PRO A 150 -47.15 6.21 -4.12
CA PRO A 150 -45.79 6.64 -3.97
C PRO A 150 -44.90 5.63 -3.19
N ALA A 151 -45.46 4.89 -2.25
CA ALA A 151 -44.73 3.90 -1.48
C ALA A 151 -44.31 2.72 -2.37
N ARG A 152 -45.24 2.21 -3.15
CA ARG A 152 -45.01 1.11 -4.11
C ARG A 152 -44.03 1.51 -5.21
N LEU A 153 -44.19 2.71 -5.77
CA LEU A 153 -43.27 3.23 -6.79
C LEU A 153 -41.82 3.31 -6.28
N SER A 154 -41.64 3.90 -5.10
CA SER A 154 -40.29 4.03 -4.50
C SER A 154 -39.63 2.67 -4.25
N ASP A 155 -40.39 1.68 -3.76
CA ASP A 155 -39.89 0.34 -3.50
C ASP A 155 -39.54 -0.41 -4.77
N THR A 156 -40.34 -0.27 -5.80
CA THR A 156 -40.10 -0.89 -7.12
C THR A 156 -38.86 -0.32 -7.77
N ILE A 157 -38.64 1.00 -7.70
CA ILE A 157 -37.44 1.61 -8.28
C ILE A 157 -36.19 1.22 -7.47
N ALA A 158 -36.22 1.32 -6.14
CA ALA A 158 -35.10 0.97 -5.26
C ALA A 158 -34.67 -0.50 -5.45
N ALA A 159 -35.63 -1.41 -5.61
CA ALA A 159 -35.34 -2.82 -5.84
C ALA A 159 -34.55 -3.05 -7.14
N ASN A 160 -34.86 -2.31 -8.21
CA ASN A 160 -34.30 -2.50 -9.54
C ASN A 160 -33.01 -1.69 -9.79
N LEU A 161 -32.69 -0.72 -8.96
CA LEU A 161 -31.42 0.01 -9.07
C LEU A 161 -30.24 -0.87 -8.63
N GLN A 162 -29.12 -0.78 -9.34
CA GLN A 162 -27.87 -1.48 -8.98
C GLN A 162 -27.05 -0.59 -8.05
N LEU A 163 -27.44 -0.56 -6.76
CA LEU A 163 -26.79 0.21 -5.72
C LEU A 163 -26.04 -0.72 -4.76
N PRO A 164 -25.00 -0.23 -4.08
CA PRO A 164 -24.40 -0.89 -2.93
C PRO A 164 -25.45 -1.25 -1.87
N VAL A 165 -25.14 -2.29 -1.09
CA VAL A 165 -26.07 -2.80 -0.06
C VAL A 165 -26.41 -1.71 0.96
N ASP A 166 -25.43 -0.91 1.35
CA ASP A 166 -25.60 0.18 2.34
C ASP A 166 -26.59 1.24 1.84
N GLU A 167 -26.46 1.66 0.58
CA GLU A 167 -27.38 2.64 -0.02
C GLU A 167 -28.80 2.08 -0.17
N LYS A 168 -28.94 0.79 -0.52
CA LYS A 168 -30.24 0.11 -0.56
C LYS A 168 -30.85 0.01 0.83
N GLN A 169 -30.04 -0.26 1.83
CA GLN A 169 -30.49 -0.33 3.21
C GLN A 169 -30.98 1.03 3.72
N ASP A 170 -30.26 2.11 3.41
CA ASP A 170 -30.68 3.47 3.74
C ASP A 170 -32.01 3.83 3.11
N LEU A 171 -32.26 3.41 1.86
CA LEU A 171 -33.57 3.56 1.20
C LEU A 171 -34.66 2.73 1.89
N LEU A 172 -34.34 1.52 2.37
CA LEU A 172 -35.28 0.70 3.13
C LEU A 172 -35.61 1.33 4.48
N GLU A 173 -34.65 1.93 5.15
CA GLU A 173 -34.81 2.59 6.46
C GLU A 173 -35.58 3.90 6.39
N THR A 174 -35.58 4.58 5.23
CA THR A 174 -36.36 5.78 5.00
C THR A 174 -37.85 5.43 4.94
N VAL A 175 -38.57 5.66 6.04
CA VAL A 175 -39.98 5.24 6.19
C VAL A 175 -40.89 6.12 5.37
N ASP A 176 -40.65 7.44 5.30
CA ASP A 176 -41.44 8.37 4.49
C ASP A 176 -41.25 8.10 3.00
N PRO A 177 -42.34 7.73 2.26
CA PRO A 177 -42.24 7.44 0.84
C PRO A 177 -41.84 8.66 0.00
N ILE A 178 -42.15 9.86 0.40
CA ILE A 178 -41.81 11.08 -0.34
C ILE A 178 -40.33 11.41 -0.20
N GLU A 179 -39.81 11.33 1.02
CA GLU A 179 -38.35 11.49 1.27
C GLU A 179 -37.56 10.43 0.50
N ARG A 180 -38.02 9.19 0.51
CA ARG A 180 -37.40 8.09 -0.22
C ARG A 180 -37.45 8.33 -1.74
N LEU A 181 -38.56 8.81 -2.32
CA LEU A 181 -38.64 9.17 -3.72
C LEU A 181 -37.69 10.29 -4.09
N ASN A 182 -37.55 11.31 -3.26
CA ASN A 182 -36.59 12.38 -3.50
C ASN A 182 -35.14 11.85 -3.54
N ARG A 183 -34.74 11.02 -2.56
CA ARG A 183 -33.42 10.36 -2.58
C ARG A 183 -33.21 9.49 -3.82
N ILE A 184 -34.22 8.76 -4.23
CA ILE A 184 -34.18 7.97 -5.49
C ILE A 184 -34.02 8.91 -6.69
N GLY A 185 -34.65 10.08 -6.67
CA GLY A 185 -34.50 11.10 -7.70
C GLY A 185 -33.06 11.56 -7.87
N ASP A 186 -32.40 11.89 -6.77
CA ASP A 186 -31.01 12.33 -6.75
C ASP A 186 -30.08 11.21 -7.29
N ILE A 187 -30.33 9.97 -6.87
CA ILE A 187 -29.58 8.79 -7.36
C ILE A 187 -29.78 8.60 -8.87
N LEU A 188 -31.03 8.68 -9.35
CA LEU A 188 -31.34 8.53 -10.78
C LEU A 188 -30.69 9.64 -11.62
N GLU A 189 -30.65 10.89 -11.14
CA GLU A 189 -29.95 11.98 -11.83
C GLU A 189 -28.46 11.69 -12.01
N ILE A 190 -27.79 11.20 -10.94
CA ILE A 190 -26.38 10.80 -10.99
C ILE A 190 -26.16 9.63 -11.96
N GLU A 191 -26.99 8.61 -11.89
CA GLU A 191 -26.86 7.43 -12.76
C GLU A 191 -27.14 7.75 -14.23
N LEU A 192 -28.08 8.66 -14.51
CA LEU A 192 -28.33 9.18 -15.85
C LEU A 192 -27.14 9.95 -16.41
N GLU A 193 -26.46 10.77 -15.57
CA GLU A 193 -25.24 11.45 -15.99
C GLU A 193 -24.13 10.48 -16.34
N LYS A 194 -23.92 9.45 -15.52
CA LYS A 194 -22.93 8.38 -15.79
C LYS A 194 -23.22 7.68 -17.12
N LEU A 195 -24.45 7.26 -17.33
CA LEU A 195 -24.87 6.59 -18.58
C LEU A 195 -24.73 7.47 -19.82
N ASN A 196 -24.98 8.78 -19.69
CA ASN A 196 -24.77 9.73 -20.79
C ASN A 196 -23.27 9.91 -21.11
N VAL A 197 -22.41 9.95 -20.10
CA VAL A 197 -20.94 9.99 -20.30
C VAL A 197 -20.47 8.72 -21.00
N ASP A 198 -20.89 7.55 -20.53
CA ASP A 198 -20.55 6.27 -21.15
C ASP A 198 -21.04 6.16 -22.61
N ARG A 199 -22.24 6.64 -22.90
CA ARG A 199 -22.76 6.70 -24.28
C ARG A 199 -21.93 7.62 -25.17
N ASN A 200 -21.50 8.77 -24.65
CA ASN A 200 -20.63 9.69 -25.36
C ASN A 200 -19.26 9.07 -25.64
N ILE A 201 -18.67 8.38 -24.66
CA ILE A 201 -17.42 7.64 -24.82
C ILE A 201 -17.59 6.55 -25.88
N ASN A 202 -18.61 5.72 -25.78
CA ASN A 202 -18.88 4.64 -26.74
C ASN A 202 -19.12 5.19 -28.16
N THR A 203 -19.79 6.33 -28.29
CA THR A 203 -20.01 6.98 -29.59
C THR A 203 -18.70 7.51 -30.18
N ARG A 204 -17.79 8.06 -29.34
CA ARG A 204 -16.45 8.48 -29.76
C ARG A 204 -15.60 7.29 -30.18
N VAL A 205 -15.62 6.22 -29.40
CA VAL A 205 -14.90 4.96 -29.72
C VAL A 205 -15.44 4.37 -31.03
N LYS A 206 -16.74 4.31 -31.22
CA LYS A 206 -17.36 3.81 -32.46
C LYS A 206 -16.94 4.65 -33.67
N ARG A 207 -16.96 5.99 -33.56
CA ARG A 207 -16.46 6.88 -34.63
C ARG A 207 -14.97 6.69 -34.92
N GLN A 208 -14.14 6.46 -33.88
CA GLN A 208 -12.73 6.12 -34.07
C GLN A 208 -12.56 4.78 -34.76
N MET A 209 -13.33 3.75 -34.39
CA MET A 209 -13.33 2.45 -35.04
C MET A 209 -13.79 2.56 -36.50
N GLU A 210 -14.84 3.31 -36.78
CA GLU A 210 -15.33 3.55 -38.15
C GLU A 210 -14.29 4.30 -39.01
N ARG A 211 -13.56 5.27 -38.43
CA ARG A 211 -12.43 5.93 -39.11
C ARG A 211 -11.29 4.95 -39.36
N ALA A 212 -10.91 4.16 -38.35
CA ALA A 212 -9.88 3.16 -38.49
C ALA A 212 -10.27 2.06 -39.53
N GLN A 213 -11.54 1.63 -39.54
CA GLN A 213 -12.05 0.71 -40.57
C GLN A 213 -12.00 1.34 -41.97
N LYS A 214 -12.34 2.63 -42.10
CA LYS A 214 -12.29 3.33 -43.37
C LYS A 214 -10.85 3.53 -43.86
N GLU A 215 -9.94 3.86 -42.96
CA GLU A 215 -8.49 3.88 -43.28
C GLU A 215 -7.96 2.50 -43.62
N TYR A 216 -8.39 1.47 -42.88
CA TYR A 216 -8.06 0.08 -43.19
C TYR A 216 -8.61 -0.33 -44.57
N TYR A 217 -9.87 -0.03 -44.87
CA TYR A 217 -10.49 -0.29 -46.18
C TYR A 217 -9.78 0.44 -47.33
N LEU A 218 -9.41 1.70 -47.13
CA LEU A 218 -8.63 2.47 -48.10
C LEU A 218 -7.22 1.90 -48.31
N ASN A 219 -6.57 1.47 -47.22
CA ASN A 219 -5.27 0.80 -47.28
C ASN A 219 -5.37 -0.59 -47.95
N GLU A 220 -6.42 -1.35 -47.70
CA GLU A 220 -6.68 -2.61 -48.38
C GLU A 220 -6.98 -2.42 -49.88
N LYS A 221 -7.72 -1.36 -50.23
CA LYS A 221 -7.94 -0.98 -51.62
C LYS A 221 -6.68 -0.55 -52.32
N LEU A 222 -5.79 0.18 -51.62
CA LEU A 222 -4.44 0.48 -52.08
C LEU A 222 -3.58 -0.77 -52.27
N LYS A 223 -3.62 -1.72 -51.33
CA LYS A 223 -2.96 -3.02 -51.42
C LYS A 223 -3.50 -3.87 -52.57
N ALA A 224 -4.81 -3.89 -52.77
CA ALA A 224 -5.44 -4.62 -53.88
C ALA A 224 -5.00 -4.03 -55.23
N ILE A 225 -4.93 -2.71 -55.37
CA ILE A 225 -4.43 -2.03 -56.55
C ILE A 225 -2.90 -2.30 -56.73
N GLN A 226 -2.12 -2.33 -55.65
CA GLN A 226 -0.70 -2.72 -55.66
C GLN A 226 -0.50 -4.17 -56.02
N LYS A 227 -1.43 -5.07 -55.64
CA LYS A 227 -1.44 -6.50 -56.00
C LYS A 227 -1.75 -6.74 -57.48
N GLU A 228 -2.72 -6.01 -58.05
CA GLU A 228 -2.96 -6.01 -59.49
C GLU A 228 -1.80 -5.45 -60.31
N LEU A 229 -1.03 -4.52 -59.71
CA LEU A 229 0.23 -4.00 -60.30
C LEU A 229 1.43 -4.93 -60.05
N GLY A 230 1.27 -6.10 -59.42
CA GLY A 230 2.33 -7.13 -59.24
C GLY A 230 3.40 -6.76 -58.23
N ARG A 231 3.17 -5.82 -57.32
CA ARG A 231 4.17 -5.27 -56.39
C ARG A 231 3.98 -5.58 -54.89
N GLY A 232 2.97 -6.38 -54.46
CA GLY A 232 2.56 -6.33 -53.05
C GLY A 232 3.09 -7.42 -52.11
N GLU A 233 2.85 -8.68 -52.38
CA GLU A 233 3.05 -9.74 -51.34
C GLU A 233 4.37 -10.48 -51.39
N LYS A 234 4.88 -10.81 -52.57
CA LYS A 234 6.24 -11.42 -52.68
C LYS A 234 7.34 -10.48 -52.16
N SER A 235 7.17 -9.18 -52.34
CA SER A 235 8.10 -8.16 -51.82
C SER A 235 8.11 -8.11 -50.29
N GLU A 236 6.97 -8.24 -49.61
CA GLU A 236 6.86 -8.12 -48.17
C GLU A 236 7.44 -9.35 -47.42
N ILE A 237 7.18 -10.56 -47.95
CA ILE A 237 7.74 -11.79 -47.39
C ILE A 237 9.26 -11.82 -47.61
N ASP A 238 9.73 -11.36 -48.78
CA ASP A 238 11.16 -11.24 -49.06
C ASP A 238 11.84 -10.18 -48.20
N GLU A 239 11.15 -9.08 -47.86
CA GLU A 239 11.65 -8.09 -46.92
C GLU A 239 11.73 -8.64 -45.49
N LEU A 240 10.69 -9.35 -45.02
CA LEU A 240 10.71 -10.02 -43.73
C LEU A 240 11.83 -11.03 -43.63
N LYS A 241 12.04 -11.83 -44.67
CA LYS A 241 13.17 -12.78 -44.76
C LYS A 241 14.53 -12.08 -44.64
N LYS A 242 14.72 -11.00 -45.37
CA LYS A 242 15.95 -10.20 -45.27
C LYS A 242 16.16 -9.62 -43.87
N LYS A 243 15.09 -9.18 -43.22
CA LYS A 243 15.14 -8.67 -41.83
C LYS A 243 15.46 -9.79 -40.83
N ILE A 244 14.93 -11.01 -41.02
CA ILE A 244 15.23 -12.18 -40.19
C ILE A 244 16.72 -12.55 -40.33
N ASP A 245 17.24 -12.60 -41.56
CA ASP A 245 18.63 -12.91 -41.83
C ASP A 245 19.59 -11.85 -41.26
N ALA A 246 19.17 -10.57 -41.25
CA ALA A 246 19.94 -9.45 -40.72
C ALA A 246 19.85 -9.29 -39.19
N ALA A 247 18.81 -9.81 -38.54
CA ALA A 247 18.56 -9.62 -37.12
C ALA A 247 19.62 -10.27 -36.21
N GLY A 248 20.32 -11.27 -36.69
CA GLY A 248 21.43 -11.91 -35.96
C GLY A 248 20.97 -12.78 -34.79
N MET A 249 19.85 -13.43 -34.92
CA MET A 249 19.27 -14.40 -33.99
C MET A 249 20.17 -15.62 -33.78
N SER A 250 19.95 -16.42 -32.76
CA SER A 250 20.56 -17.74 -32.62
C SER A 250 20.09 -18.69 -33.73
N LYS A 251 20.78 -19.78 -33.98
CA LYS A 251 20.38 -20.73 -35.03
C LYS A 251 18.98 -21.26 -34.83
N GLU A 252 18.64 -21.66 -33.62
CA GLU A 252 17.33 -22.21 -33.26
C GLU A 252 16.22 -21.19 -33.47
N VAL A 253 16.41 -19.95 -32.99
CA VAL A 253 15.44 -18.86 -33.16
C VAL A 253 15.26 -18.49 -34.63
N HIS A 254 16.38 -18.47 -35.42
CA HIS A 254 16.33 -18.19 -36.84
C HIS A 254 15.55 -19.29 -37.60
N GLU A 255 15.81 -20.57 -37.30
CA GLU A 255 15.05 -21.68 -37.87
C GLU A 255 13.56 -21.58 -37.56
N LYS A 256 13.22 -21.29 -36.31
CA LYS A 256 11.82 -21.10 -35.88
C LYS A 256 11.18 -19.90 -36.57
N ALA A 257 11.88 -18.79 -36.71
CA ALA A 257 11.41 -17.60 -37.43
C ALA A 257 11.16 -17.89 -38.93
N ILE A 258 12.07 -18.63 -39.60
CA ILE A 258 11.91 -19.05 -41.02
C ILE A 258 10.73 -20.04 -41.14
N GLN A 259 10.58 -20.94 -40.19
CA GLN A 259 9.46 -21.88 -40.20
C GLN A 259 8.13 -21.14 -40.07
N GLU A 260 8.03 -20.16 -39.18
CA GLU A 260 6.83 -19.35 -39.01
C GLU A 260 6.57 -18.42 -40.21
N LEU A 261 7.62 -17.91 -40.85
CA LEU A 261 7.53 -17.15 -42.11
C LEU A 261 6.96 -18.01 -43.25
N LYS A 262 7.42 -19.25 -43.39
CA LYS A 262 6.86 -20.20 -44.36
C LYS A 262 5.41 -20.51 -44.07
N ARG A 263 5.04 -20.62 -42.78
CA ARG A 263 3.67 -20.82 -42.35
C ARG A 263 2.80 -19.63 -42.72
N LEU A 264 3.30 -18.40 -42.49
CA LEU A 264 2.63 -17.14 -42.85
C LEU A 264 2.42 -17.06 -44.38
N GLU A 265 3.38 -17.50 -45.19
CA GLU A 265 3.27 -17.50 -46.65
C GLU A 265 2.13 -18.42 -47.17
N LEU A 266 1.84 -19.51 -46.42
CA LEU A 266 0.79 -20.48 -46.78
C LEU A 266 -0.58 -20.09 -46.27
N MET A 267 -0.65 -19.11 -45.36
CA MET A 267 -1.94 -18.69 -44.74
C MET A 267 -2.68 -17.68 -45.61
N PRO A 268 -4.03 -17.71 -45.64
CA PRO A 268 -4.81 -16.65 -46.27
C PRO A 268 -4.54 -15.29 -45.56
N PRO A 269 -4.25 -14.21 -46.29
CA PRO A 269 -3.85 -12.91 -45.74
C PRO A 269 -4.81 -12.28 -44.78
N MET A 270 -6.09 -12.61 -44.90
CA MET A 270 -7.20 -12.07 -44.09
C MET A 270 -7.55 -12.96 -42.87
N SER A 271 -6.80 -14.01 -42.60
CA SER A 271 -7.08 -14.91 -41.49
C SER A 271 -6.59 -14.30 -40.15
N ALA A 272 -7.31 -14.57 -39.07
CA ALA A 272 -6.88 -14.18 -37.73
C ALA A 272 -5.51 -14.80 -37.37
N GLU A 273 -5.26 -16.03 -37.83
CA GLU A 273 -3.97 -16.72 -37.62
C GLU A 273 -2.79 -16.02 -38.31
N SER A 274 -3.02 -15.45 -39.52
CA SER A 274 -1.96 -14.72 -40.24
C SER A 274 -1.56 -13.45 -39.46
N THR A 275 -2.52 -12.78 -38.83
CA THR A 275 -2.24 -11.61 -37.96
C THR A 275 -1.44 -12.02 -36.72
N VAL A 276 -1.77 -13.15 -36.09
CA VAL A 276 -1.01 -13.66 -34.93
C VAL A 276 0.42 -14.04 -35.32
N SER A 277 0.63 -14.77 -36.42
CA SER A 277 1.95 -15.14 -36.91
C SER A 277 2.77 -13.93 -37.32
N ARG A 278 2.17 -12.93 -37.94
CA ARG A 278 2.80 -11.66 -38.28
C ARG A 278 3.24 -10.89 -37.05
N ASN A 279 2.36 -10.70 -36.09
CA ASN A 279 2.69 -10.04 -34.82
C ASN A 279 3.83 -10.76 -34.09
N TYR A 280 3.85 -12.08 -34.13
CA TYR A 280 4.93 -12.88 -33.56
C TYR A 280 6.27 -12.59 -34.24
N LEU A 281 6.32 -12.60 -35.58
CA LEU A 281 7.53 -12.26 -36.34
C LEU A 281 7.99 -10.81 -36.09
N ASP A 282 7.04 -9.87 -36.00
CA ASP A 282 7.34 -8.48 -35.68
C ASP A 282 7.95 -8.32 -34.26
N TRP A 283 7.48 -9.10 -33.29
CA TRP A 283 8.12 -9.14 -31.99
C TRP A 283 9.50 -9.73 -32.02
N LEU A 284 9.72 -10.88 -32.71
CA LEU A 284 11.03 -11.50 -32.85
C LEU A 284 12.05 -10.56 -33.52
N LEU A 285 11.62 -9.80 -34.54
CA LEU A 285 12.47 -8.84 -35.26
C LEU A 285 12.74 -7.57 -34.43
N ALA A 286 11.81 -7.18 -33.61
CA ALA A 286 11.92 -5.93 -32.81
C ALA A 286 12.83 -6.08 -31.59
N VAL A 287 12.98 -7.29 -31.06
CA VAL A 287 13.85 -7.57 -29.90
C VAL A 287 15.32 -7.57 -30.36
N PRO A 288 16.25 -6.93 -29.64
CA PRO A 288 17.67 -6.90 -30.02
C PRO A 288 18.36 -8.24 -29.73
N TRP A 289 18.98 -8.85 -30.76
CA TRP A 289 19.72 -10.13 -30.63
C TRP A 289 21.24 -9.98 -30.51
N LYS A 290 21.82 -9.02 -31.24
CA LYS A 290 23.27 -8.79 -31.24
C LYS A 290 23.68 -7.36 -30.98
N LYS A 291 22.79 -6.39 -31.13
CA LYS A 291 23.11 -4.98 -31.02
C LYS A 291 23.48 -4.60 -29.62
N LYS A 292 24.71 -4.15 -29.39
CA LYS A 292 25.22 -3.67 -28.11
C LYS A 292 25.33 -2.16 -28.09
N SER A 293 25.09 -1.53 -26.93
CA SER A 293 25.53 -0.16 -26.66
C SER A 293 27.04 -0.14 -26.47
N LYS A 294 27.71 0.95 -26.88
CA LYS A 294 29.13 1.15 -26.61
C LYS A 294 29.33 1.35 -25.12
N GLU A 295 30.04 0.47 -24.47
CA GLU A 295 30.25 0.49 -23.03
C GLU A 295 31.48 1.37 -22.72
N ILE A 296 31.27 2.30 -21.77
CA ILE A 296 32.35 3.10 -21.20
C ILE A 296 32.86 2.32 -19.98
N ARG A 297 34.19 2.08 -19.96
CA ARG A 297 34.86 1.28 -18.92
C ARG A 297 35.88 2.11 -18.13
N ASP A 298 35.60 3.39 -17.99
CA ASP A 298 36.43 4.30 -17.22
C ASP A 298 35.83 4.52 -15.84
N ILE A 299 36.48 4.01 -14.80
CA ILE A 299 36.03 4.10 -13.41
C ILE A 299 36.12 5.54 -12.91
N LEU A 300 37.14 6.30 -13.33
CA LEU A 300 37.29 7.68 -12.92
C LEU A 300 36.19 8.58 -13.52
N ALA A 301 35.83 8.30 -14.78
CA ALA A 301 34.68 8.96 -15.40
C ALA A 301 33.36 8.58 -14.70
N ALA A 302 33.20 7.33 -14.29
CA ALA A 302 32.04 6.88 -13.54
C ALA A 302 31.92 7.56 -12.15
N GLU A 303 33.03 7.67 -11.45
CA GLU A 303 33.12 8.39 -10.17
C GLU A 303 32.72 9.86 -10.32
N LYS A 304 33.23 10.51 -11.34
CA LYS A 304 32.90 11.91 -11.64
C LYS A 304 31.40 12.09 -11.90
N ILE A 305 30.79 11.25 -12.72
CA ILE A 305 29.34 11.29 -13.01
C ILE A 305 28.53 11.07 -11.75
N LEU A 306 28.88 10.07 -10.93
CA LEU A 306 28.17 9.81 -9.67
C LEU A 306 28.26 10.98 -8.69
N ASN A 307 29.42 11.68 -8.65
CA ASN A 307 29.62 12.83 -7.80
C ASN A 307 28.91 14.10 -8.32
N GLU A 308 28.79 14.25 -9.65
CA GLU A 308 28.07 15.36 -10.27
C GLU A 308 26.55 15.20 -10.14
N GLU A 309 26.02 13.97 -10.23
CA GLU A 309 24.58 13.71 -10.22
C GLU A 309 24.00 13.42 -8.81
N HIS A 310 24.85 13.09 -7.83
CA HIS A 310 24.44 12.78 -6.46
C HIS A 310 25.32 13.44 -5.42
N TYR A 311 24.69 14.08 -4.44
CA TYR A 311 25.38 14.63 -3.28
C TYR A 311 25.42 13.61 -2.13
N GLY A 312 26.56 13.52 -1.42
CA GLY A 312 26.76 12.58 -0.33
C GLY A 312 26.76 11.11 -0.80
N LEU A 313 26.36 10.20 0.06
CA LEU A 313 26.25 8.75 -0.21
C LEU A 313 27.61 8.09 -0.54
N GLU A 314 28.71 8.57 0.07
CA GLU A 314 30.08 8.17 -0.29
C GLU A 314 30.28 6.65 -0.26
N LYS A 315 29.89 5.98 0.84
CA LYS A 315 30.00 4.51 0.98
C LYS A 315 29.27 3.75 -0.12
N ILE A 316 28.13 4.27 -0.57
CA ILE A 316 27.29 3.64 -1.61
C ILE A 316 27.92 3.85 -2.98
N LYS A 317 28.45 5.04 -3.26
CA LYS A 317 29.17 5.34 -4.48
C LYS A 317 30.43 4.48 -4.59
N GLU A 318 31.21 4.37 -3.51
CA GLU A 318 32.39 3.51 -3.44
C GLU A 318 32.02 2.05 -3.77
N ARG A 319 30.96 1.52 -3.16
CA ARG A 319 30.49 0.17 -3.43
C ARG A 319 30.02 -0.04 -4.87
N ILE A 320 29.37 0.96 -5.46
CA ILE A 320 29.00 0.95 -6.89
C ILE A 320 30.24 0.91 -7.78
N LEU A 321 31.28 1.71 -7.46
CA LEU A 321 32.53 1.74 -8.19
C LEU A 321 33.29 0.41 -8.08
N GLU A 322 33.33 -0.20 -6.89
CA GLU A 322 33.88 -1.54 -6.69
C GLU A 322 33.15 -2.59 -7.56
N PHE A 323 31.83 -2.56 -7.55
CA PHE A 323 31.02 -3.45 -8.39
C PHE A 323 31.32 -3.26 -9.89
N LEU A 324 31.44 -2.03 -10.36
CA LEU A 324 31.80 -1.72 -11.74
C LEU A 324 33.23 -2.17 -12.06
N ALA A 325 34.19 -2.03 -11.13
CA ALA A 325 35.55 -2.48 -11.27
C ALA A 325 35.65 -4.01 -11.44
N VAL A 326 34.92 -4.76 -10.60
CA VAL A 326 34.87 -6.22 -10.73
C VAL A 326 34.30 -6.64 -12.09
N ARG A 327 33.24 -5.98 -12.56
CA ARG A 327 32.66 -6.25 -13.89
C ARG A 327 33.58 -5.88 -15.05
N GLN A 328 34.53 -5.00 -14.83
CA GLN A 328 35.55 -4.67 -15.84
C GLN A 328 36.65 -5.76 -15.94
N LEU A 329 37.04 -6.32 -14.80
CA LEU A 329 38.11 -7.33 -14.72
C LEU A 329 37.63 -8.73 -15.16
N VAL A 330 36.38 -9.07 -14.88
CA VAL A 330 35.81 -10.39 -15.14
C VAL A 330 34.98 -10.36 -16.43
N LYS A 331 35.29 -11.22 -17.39
CA LYS A 331 34.58 -11.29 -18.69
C LYS A 331 33.10 -11.69 -18.54
N ASN A 332 32.79 -12.60 -17.64
CA ASN A 332 31.43 -13.03 -17.27
C ASN A 332 31.32 -13.01 -15.75
N PRO A 333 31.03 -11.85 -15.15
CA PRO A 333 30.86 -11.80 -13.71
C PRO A 333 29.60 -12.57 -13.31
N LYS A 334 29.79 -13.69 -12.63
CA LYS A 334 28.72 -14.36 -11.86
C LYS A 334 28.48 -13.53 -10.58
N GLY A 335 28.06 -12.28 -10.76
CA GLY A 335 27.99 -11.33 -9.67
C GLY A 335 26.58 -11.17 -9.12
N SER A 336 26.53 -10.81 -7.86
CA SER A 336 25.32 -10.36 -7.17
C SER A 336 24.66 -9.21 -7.93
N ILE A 337 23.37 -9.08 -7.81
CA ILE A 337 22.59 -8.00 -8.40
C ILE A 337 22.51 -6.87 -7.39
N LEU A 338 22.84 -5.64 -7.82
CA LEU A 338 22.70 -4.50 -6.93
C LEU A 338 21.23 -4.25 -6.56
N CYS A 339 20.95 -4.23 -5.27
CA CYS A 339 19.63 -3.91 -4.74
C CYS A 339 19.71 -2.68 -3.82
N PHE A 340 19.11 -1.58 -4.24
CA PHE A 340 19.01 -0.36 -3.45
C PHE A 340 17.78 -0.41 -2.54
N VAL A 341 18.01 -0.50 -1.23
CA VAL A 341 16.95 -0.55 -0.22
C VAL A 341 16.96 0.72 0.61
N GLY A 342 15.82 1.34 0.82
CA GLY A 342 15.71 2.54 1.65
C GLY A 342 14.41 3.30 1.46
N PRO A 343 14.17 4.35 2.24
CA PRO A 343 12.94 5.11 2.21
C PRO A 343 12.67 5.76 0.85
N PRO A 344 11.42 6.14 0.55
CA PRO A 344 11.09 6.81 -0.69
C PRO A 344 11.80 8.18 -0.80
N GLY A 345 12.25 8.51 -2.01
CA GLY A 345 12.86 9.82 -2.30
C GLY A 345 14.33 9.97 -1.93
N VAL A 346 15.05 8.88 -1.59
CA VAL A 346 16.51 8.91 -1.32
C VAL A 346 17.37 8.71 -2.56
N GLY A 347 16.78 8.68 -3.75
CA GLY A 347 17.54 8.61 -5.01
C GLY A 347 17.85 7.21 -5.54
N LYS A 348 17.16 6.15 -5.09
CA LYS A 348 17.38 4.77 -5.56
C LYS A 348 17.36 4.61 -7.08
N THR A 349 16.28 5.05 -7.71
CA THR A 349 16.11 4.95 -9.16
C THR A 349 17.05 5.91 -9.93
N SER A 350 17.35 7.09 -9.36
CA SER A 350 18.30 8.03 -9.97
C SER A 350 19.72 7.50 -9.92
N LEU A 351 20.16 6.84 -8.84
CA LEU A 351 21.47 6.16 -8.78
C LEU A 351 21.61 5.09 -9.86
N ALA A 352 20.56 4.27 -10.06
CA ALA A 352 20.56 3.29 -11.12
C ALA A 352 20.66 3.93 -12.53
N MET A 353 20.02 5.09 -12.72
CA MET A 353 20.14 5.86 -13.97
C MET A 353 21.54 6.42 -14.16
N SER A 354 22.17 6.93 -13.11
CA SER A 354 23.54 7.44 -13.16
C SER A 354 24.58 6.35 -13.46
N ILE A 355 24.35 5.12 -12.98
CA ILE A 355 25.15 3.95 -13.39
C ILE A 355 25.00 3.73 -14.92
N GLY A 356 23.79 3.94 -15.46
CA GLY A 356 23.55 3.89 -16.92
C GLY A 356 24.36 4.92 -17.69
N HIS A 357 24.36 6.16 -17.22
CA HIS A 357 25.16 7.24 -17.79
C HIS A 357 26.66 6.94 -17.70
N ALA A 358 27.12 6.50 -16.53
CA ALA A 358 28.53 6.19 -16.28
C ALA A 358 29.06 5.05 -17.14
N THR A 359 28.23 4.05 -17.41
CA THR A 359 28.62 2.89 -18.25
C THR A 359 28.29 3.06 -19.72
N GLY A 360 27.60 4.12 -20.13
CA GLY A 360 27.14 4.35 -21.51
C GLY A 360 26.08 3.33 -21.98
N ARG A 361 25.46 2.59 -21.06
CA ARG A 361 24.44 1.61 -21.37
C ARG A 361 23.06 2.27 -21.48
N LYS A 362 22.20 1.70 -22.31
CA LYS A 362 20.80 2.14 -22.36
C LYS A 362 20.09 1.78 -21.07
N PHE A 363 19.25 2.69 -20.59
CA PHE A 363 18.49 2.54 -19.36
C PHE A 363 17.04 2.18 -19.66
N VAL A 364 16.53 1.13 -19.00
CA VAL A 364 15.12 0.76 -19.00
C VAL A 364 14.66 0.44 -17.58
N ARG A 365 13.41 0.74 -17.29
CA ARG A 365 12.81 0.56 -15.96
C ARG A 365 11.47 -0.16 -16.07
N VAL A 366 11.26 -1.13 -15.21
CA VAL A 366 9.97 -1.80 -14.96
C VAL A 366 9.62 -1.61 -13.50
N SER A 367 8.37 -1.23 -13.23
CA SER A 367 7.84 -1.25 -11.87
C SER A 367 7.16 -2.59 -11.62
N LEU A 368 7.59 -3.28 -10.58
CA LEU A 368 7.01 -4.55 -10.14
C LEU A 368 5.97 -4.36 -9.03
N GLY A 369 5.74 -3.11 -8.62
CA GLY A 369 4.73 -2.78 -7.62
C GLY A 369 3.31 -3.10 -8.12
N GLY A 370 2.66 -4.06 -7.45
CA GLY A 370 1.31 -4.50 -7.81
C GLY A 370 1.25 -5.68 -8.80
N VAL A 371 2.39 -6.17 -9.29
CA VAL A 371 2.45 -7.40 -10.11
C VAL A 371 2.07 -8.60 -9.24
N ARG A 372 1.10 -9.39 -9.74
CA ARG A 372 0.57 -10.58 -9.07
C ARG A 372 0.61 -11.82 -9.94
N ASP A 373 0.67 -11.64 -11.26
CA ASP A 373 0.63 -12.72 -12.25
C ASP A 373 2.04 -12.93 -12.84
N GLU A 374 2.50 -14.18 -12.82
CA GLU A 374 3.75 -14.59 -13.48
C GLU A 374 3.78 -14.20 -14.97
N ALA A 375 2.62 -14.20 -15.61
CA ALA A 375 2.49 -13.86 -17.02
C ALA A 375 2.85 -12.40 -17.33
N GLU A 376 2.82 -11.49 -16.36
CA GLU A 376 3.35 -10.13 -16.56
C GLU A 376 4.86 -10.13 -16.82
N ILE A 377 5.60 -11.08 -16.22
CA ILE A 377 7.06 -11.22 -16.38
C ILE A 377 7.39 -12.05 -17.59
N ARG A 378 6.77 -13.23 -17.74
CA ARG A 378 7.04 -14.24 -18.77
C ARG A 378 6.15 -14.18 -20.01
N GLY A 379 5.12 -13.31 -20.01
CA GLY A 379 4.17 -13.21 -21.12
C GLY A 379 3.08 -14.29 -21.11
N HIS A 380 2.07 -14.07 -21.91
CA HIS A 380 0.99 -15.03 -22.14
C HIS A 380 1.26 -15.88 -23.37
N ARG A 381 0.80 -17.12 -23.35
CA ARG A 381 0.91 -17.99 -24.54
C ARG A 381 0.21 -17.34 -25.74
N ARG A 382 0.87 -17.32 -26.91
CA ARG A 382 0.42 -16.67 -28.15
C ARG A 382 -0.93 -17.17 -28.70
N THR A 383 -1.42 -18.28 -28.19
CA THR A 383 -2.73 -18.85 -28.57
C THR A 383 -3.91 -18.03 -28.04
N TYR A 384 -3.69 -17.16 -27.06
CA TYR A 384 -4.76 -16.30 -26.54
C TYR A 384 -4.88 -15.02 -27.37
N ILE A 385 -6.12 -14.61 -27.65
CA ILE A 385 -6.38 -13.36 -28.38
C ILE A 385 -5.91 -12.18 -27.52
N GLY A 386 -5.07 -11.32 -28.10
CA GLY A 386 -4.50 -10.17 -27.39
C GLY A 386 -3.26 -10.48 -26.54
N ALA A 387 -2.72 -11.70 -26.61
CA ALA A 387 -1.48 -12.05 -25.93
C ALA A 387 -0.31 -11.13 -26.33
N LEU A 388 0.51 -10.79 -25.33
CA LEU A 388 1.72 -10.00 -25.48
C LEU A 388 2.90 -10.70 -24.77
N PRO A 389 4.15 -10.46 -25.22
CA PRO A 389 5.33 -10.85 -24.45
C PRO A 389 5.34 -10.23 -23.07
N GLY A 390 6.06 -10.86 -22.13
CA GLY A 390 6.25 -10.33 -20.78
C GLY A 390 6.99 -8.99 -20.76
N GLN A 391 6.87 -8.27 -19.66
CA GLN A 391 7.47 -6.94 -19.50
C GLN A 391 8.99 -6.95 -19.72
N ILE A 392 9.67 -8.05 -19.41
CA ILE A 392 11.11 -8.19 -19.65
C ILE A 392 11.43 -8.03 -21.15
N ILE A 393 10.76 -8.79 -21.99
CA ILE A 393 10.96 -8.74 -23.45
C ILE A 393 10.50 -7.40 -24.04
N GLN A 394 9.38 -6.86 -23.56
CA GLN A 394 8.91 -5.56 -24.00
C GLN A 394 9.92 -4.44 -23.73
N MET A 395 10.56 -4.46 -22.57
CA MET A 395 11.57 -3.48 -22.22
C MET A 395 12.89 -3.72 -22.94
N MET A 396 13.26 -4.97 -23.25
CA MET A 396 14.41 -5.26 -24.10
C MET A 396 14.21 -4.70 -25.52
N LYS A 397 13.01 -4.81 -26.08
CA LYS A 397 12.63 -4.14 -27.33
C LYS A 397 12.80 -2.62 -27.23
N LYS A 398 12.31 -2.00 -26.12
CA LYS A 398 12.42 -0.56 -25.88
C LYS A 398 13.88 -0.12 -25.74
N ALA A 399 14.72 -0.91 -25.08
CA ALA A 399 16.16 -0.65 -24.96
C ALA A 399 16.86 -0.67 -26.34
N GLY A 400 16.45 -1.56 -27.23
CA GLY A 400 17.05 -1.75 -28.55
C GLY A 400 18.49 -2.25 -28.53
N THR A 401 18.99 -2.72 -27.39
CA THR A 401 20.33 -3.27 -27.16
C THR A 401 20.28 -4.47 -26.23
N VAL A 402 21.22 -5.43 -26.39
CA VAL A 402 21.26 -6.64 -25.53
C VAL A 402 21.91 -6.43 -24.18
N ASN A 403 22.53 -5.27 -23.94
CA ASN A 403 23.29 -4.96 -22.72
C ASN A 403 22.78 -3.69 -22.02
N PRO A 404 21.48 -3.49 -21.84
CA PRO A 404 20.98 -2.34 -21.11
C PRO A 404 21.25 -2.46 -19.61
N ILE A 405 21.07 -1.35 -18.89
CA ILE A 405 20.76 -1.39 -17.46
C ILE A 405 19.25 -1.54 -17.31
N PHE A 406 18.86 -2.59 -16.63
CA PHE A 406 17.47 -2.95 -16.42
C PHE A 406 17.11 -2.77 -14.95
N VAL A 407 16.32 -1.75 -14.66
CA VAL A 407 15.88 -1.45 -13.29
C VAL A 407 14.54 -2.10 -13.00
N LEU A 408 14.55 -2.96 -12.00
CA LEU A 408 13.37 -3.57 -11.40
C LEU A 408 13.00 -2.78 -10.17
N ASP A 409 12.01 -1.92 -10.31
CA ASP A 409 11.62 -0.98 -9.26
C ASP A 409 10.49 -1.55 -8.39
N GLU A 410 10.57 -1.31 -7.09
CA GLU A 410 9.58 -1.77 -6.10
C GLU A 410 9.40 -3.30 -6.02
N VAL A 411 10.52 -4.04 -5.98
CA VAL A 411 10.50 -5.52 -5.87
C VAL A 411 9.89 -6.01 -4.54
N ASP A 412 9.85 -5.16 -3.55
CA ASP A 412 9.23 -5.39 -2.24
C ASP A 412 7.71 -5.35 -2.24
N LYS A 413 7.09 -4.86 -3.32
CA LYS A 413 5.63 -4.73 -3.46
C LYS A 413 5.00 -5.79 -4.37
N MET A 414 5.77 -6.80 -4.76
CA MET A 414 5.21 -7.98 -5.41
C MET A 414 4.41 -8.81 -4.40
N SER A 415 3.32 -9.39 -4.85
CA SER A 415 2.53 -10.31 -4.04
C SER A 415 2.25 -11.58 -4.80
N THR A 416 2.25 -12.71 -4.10
CA THR A 416 1.81 -13.99 -4.65
C THR A 416 0.29 -14.06 -4.62
N ASP A 417 -0.31 -14.60 -5.68
CA ASP A 417 -1.75 -14.85 -5.78
C ASP A 417 -1.96 -16.27 -6.35
N PHE A 418 -3.19 -16.76 -6.35
CA PHE A 418 -3.57 -18.05 -6.97
C PHE A 418 -3.21 -18.15 -8.48
N ARG A 419 -2.85 -17.05 -9.12
CA ARG A 419 -2.45 -16.96 -10.53
C ARG A 419 -0.98 -17.26 -10.80
N GLY A 420 -0.16 -17.42 -9.76
CA GLY A 420 1.25 -17.73 -9.89
C GLY A 420 2.14 -17.01 -8.89
N ASP A 421 3.43 -17.28 -8.99
CA ASP A 421 4.47 -16.66 -8.18
C ASP A 421 5.40 -15.81 -9.06
N PRO A 422 5.18 -14.49 -9.14
CA PRO A 422 6.07 -13.60 -9.89
C PRO A 422 7.52 -13.64 -9.40
N SER A 423 7.74 -13.98 -8.12
CA SER A 423 9.09 -14.07 -7.55
C SER A 423 9.88 -15.24 -8.14
N ALA A 424 9.21 -16.35 -8.42
CA ALA A 424 9.82 -17.51 -9.07
C ALA A 424 10.23 -17.19 -10.52
N ALA A 425 9.34 -16.49 -11.26
CA ALA A 425 9.67 -16.01 -12.61
C ALA A 425 10.86 -15.03 -12.61
N LEU A 426 10.89 -14.15 -11.59
CA LEU A 426 11.96 -13.17 -11.46
C LEU A 426 13.30 -13.82 -11.09
N MET A 427 13.27 -14.93 -10.33
CA MET A 427 14.48 -15.71 -10.05
C MET A 427 15.17 -16.21 -11.33
N GLU A 428 14.41 -16.72 -12.29
CA GLU A 428 14.97 -17.16 -13.56
C GLU A 428 15.61 -16.00 -14.36
N VAL A 429 14.99 -14.82 -14.32
CA VAL A 429 15.52 -13.60 -14.96
C VAL A 429 16.82 -13.14 -14.29
N LEU A 430 16.88 -13.22 -12.96
CA LEU A 430 17.97 -12.66 -12.16
C LEU A 430 19.12 -13.64 -11.93
N ASP A 431 18.88 -14.94 -11.97
CA ASP A 431 19.92 -15.93 -11.74
C ASP A 431 20.91 -15.98 -12.89
N PRO A 432 22.21 -15.68 -12.68
CA PRO A 432 23.22 -15.70 -13.71
C PRO A 432 23.45 -17.09 -14.35
N GLU A 433 23.02 -18.18 -13.69
CA GLU A 433 23.11 -19.53 -14.20
C GLU A 433 21.94 -19.89 -15.12
N LEU A 434 20.78 -19.25 -14.94
CA LEU A 434 19.54 -19.52 -15.68
C LEU A 434 19.24 -18.48 -16.77
N ASN A 435 19.64 -17.23 -16.56
CA ASN A 435 19.20 -16.10 -17.38
C ASN A 435 19.73 -16.10 -18.83
N HIS A 436 20.68 -16.95 -19.16
CA HIS A 436 21.15 -17.12 -20.52
C HIS A 436 20.13 -17.81 -21.42
N GLY A 437 19.22 -18.63 -20.83
CA GLY A 437 18.16 -19.37 -21.50
C GLY A 437 16.75 -18.91 -21.08
N PHE A 438 16.57 -17.61 -20.75
CA PHE A 438 15.25 -17.09 -20.37
C PHE A 438 14.21 -17.34 -21.46
N THR A 439 13.11 -17.98 -21.13
CA THR A 439 12.03 -18.30 -22.06
C THR A 439 10.75 -17.53 -21.74
N ASP A 440 10.38 -16.63 -22.66
CA ASP A 440 9.10 -15.92 -22.63
C ASP A 440 8.01 -16.81 -23.28
N HIS A 441 6.85 -16.93 -22.65
CA HIS A 441 5.77 -17.80 -23.11
C HIS A 441 5.13 -17.35 -24.44
N TYR A 442 5.24 -16.06 -24.79
CA TYR A 442 4.78 -15.56 -26.08
C TYR A 442 5.78 -15.85 -27.18
N LEU A 443 7.06 -15.54 -26.93
CA LEU A 443 8.12 -15.79 -27.92
C LEU A 443 8.43 -17.28 -28.05
N ASP A 444 8.34 -18.05 -26.96
CA ASP A 444 8.59 -19.48 -26.90
C ASP A 444 9.94 -19.84 -27.51
N VAL A 445 10.95 -19.01 -27.24
CA VAL A 445 12.36 -19.17 -27.65
C VAL A 445 13.26 -18.67 -26.54
N GLU A 446 14.46 -19.24 -26.43
CA GLU A 446 15.46 -18.78 -25.47
C GLU A 446 16.00 -17.41 -25.82
N TYR A 447 16.04 -16.53 -24.83
CA TYR A 447 16.60 -15.20 -24.96
C TYR A 447 17.70 -14.96 -23.91
N ASP A 448 18.90 -14.60 -24.38
CA ASP A 448 20.07 -14.39 -23.53
C ASP A 448 20.03 -13.05 -22.80
N LEU A 449 19.72 -13.09 -21.51
CA LEU A 449 19.74 -11.95 -20.60
C LEU A 449 21.08 -11.78 -19.86
N SER A 450 22.08 -12.65 -20.08
CA SER A 450 23.36 -12.64 -19.35
C SER A 450 24.17 -11.35 -19.51
N LYS A 451 23.91 -10.57 -20.56
CA LYS A 451 24.59 -9.29 -20.85
C LYS A 451 23.87 -8.09 -20.23
N VAL A 452 22.65 -8.30 -19.72
CA VAL A 452 21.86 -7.27 -19.04
C VAL A 452 22.47 -6.98 -17.66
N MET A 453 22.48 -5.74 -17.29
CA MET A 453 22.85 -5.35 -15.93
C MET A 453 21.57 -5.06 -15.15
N PHE A 454 21.17 -6.00 -14.32
CA PHE A 454 20.00 -5.83 -13.46
C PHE A 454 20.34 -5.01 -12.22
N VAL A 455 19.45 -4.10 -11.87
CA VAL A 455 19.48 -3.32 -10.64
C VAL A 455 18.09 -3.35 -10.03
N CYS A 456 17.98 -3.73 -8.77
CA CYS A 456 16.71 -3.77 -8.06
C CYS A 456 16.56 -2.56 -7.13
N THR A 457 15.33 -2.13 -6.90
CA THR A 457 15.03 -1.14 -5.86
C THR A 457 13.92 -1.65 -4.96
N ALA A 458 14.01 -1.37 -3.67
CA ALA A 458 13.01 -1.72 -2.68
C ALA A 458 12.91 -0.63 -1.61
N ASN A 459 11.77 -0.51 -0.96
CA ASN A 459 11.64 0.34 0.22
C ASN A 459 11.97 -0.44 1.50
N VAL A 460 11.54 -1.69 1.53
CA VAL A 460 11.62 -2.57 2.70
C VAL A 460 12.25 -3.90 2.30
N LEU A 461 13.14 -4.42 3.14
CA LEU A 461 13.88 -5.65 2.82
C LEU A 461 13.10 -6.92 3.17
N HIS A 462 12.40 -6.94 4.30
CA HIS A 462 11.79 -8.16 4.84
C HIS A 462 10.62 -8.69 4.00
N THR A 463 10.05 -7.87 3.12
CA THR A 463 8.98 -8.29 2.20
C THR A 463 9.51 -8.96 0.93
N ILE A 464 10.82 -8.86 0.66
CA ILE A 464 11.44 -9.56 -0.46
C ILE A 464 11.67 -11.02 -0.08
N PRO A 465 11.25 -12.00 -0.89
CA PRO A 465 11.49 -13.41 -0.63
C PRO A 465 12.97 -13.73 -0.45
N GLN A 466 13.31 -14.55 0.55
CA GLN A 466 14.70 -14.89 0.90
C GLN A 466 15.53 -15.41 -0.29
N PRO A 467 15.01 -16.27 -1.20
CA PRO A 467 15.77 -16.73 -2.35
C PRO A 467 16.20 -15.62 -3.31
N LEU A 468 15.43 -14.53 -3.40
CA LEU A 468 15.82 -13.35 -4.17
C LEU A 468 16.88 -12.53 -3.42
N GLN A 469 16.71 -12.36 -2.09
CA GLN A 469 17.70 -11.64 -1.28
C GLN A 469 19.09 -12.27 -1.36
N ASP A 470 19.20 -13.59 -1.37
CA ASP A 470 20.46 -14.34 -1.42
C ASP A 470 21.25 -14.08 -2.73
N ARG A 471 20.58 -13.62 -3.78
CA ARG A 471 21.18 -13.27 -5.08
C ARG A 471 21.49 -11.79 -5.22
N MET A 472 21.06 -10.98 -4.24
CA MET A 472 21.17 -9.53 -4.27
C MET A 472 22.28 -9.02 -3.36
N GLU A 473 23.05 -8.09 -3.86
CA GLU A 473 23.94 -7.27 -3.04
C GLU A 473 23.14 -6.06 -2.54
N ILE A 474 22.79 -6.10 -1.24
CA ILE A 474 21.88 -5.13 -0.62
C ILE A 474 22.67 -3.89 -0.21
N LEU A 475 22.38 -2.77 -0.86
CA LEU A 475 22.91 -1.46 -0.52
C LEU A 475 21.81 -0.63 0.15
N ARG A 476 21.97 -0.41 1.46
CA ARG A 476 20.99 0.35 2.24
C ARG A 476 21.26 1.84 2.09
N LEU A 477 20.30 2.56 1.52
CA LEU A 477 20.30 4.02 1.43
C LEU A 477 19.61 4.59 2.67
N PRO A 478 20.34 5.30 3.54
CA PRO A 478 19.76 5.98 4.68
C PRO A 478 18.98 7.22 4.22
N GLY A 479 18.20 7.78 5.12
CA GLY A 479 17.61 9.10 4.92
C GLY A 479 18.67 10.19 4.91
N TYR A 480 18.33 11.34 4.36
CA TYR A 480 19.19 12.52 4.31
C TYR A 480 19.07 13.38 5.56
N THR A 481 20.19 13.97 5.97
CA THR A 481 20.26 15.03 6.99
C THR A 481 19.65 16.33 6.44
N GLU A 482 19.35 17.28 7.30
CA GLU A 482 18.88 18.61 6.85
C GLU A 482 19.90 19.30 5.94
N GLN A 483 21.19 19.17 6.27
CA GLN A 483 22.28 19.76 5.50
C GLN A 483 22.41 19.11 4.13
N GLU A 484 22.31 17.76 4.07
CA GLU A 484 22.29 17.05 2.79
C GLU A 484 21.06 17.43 1.95
N LYS A 485 19.88 17.55 2.57
CA LYS A 485 18.66 18.01 1.88
C LYS A 485 18.81 19.43 1.33
N LEU A 486 19.43 20.33 2.09
CA LEU A 486 19.72 21.70 1.67
C LEU A 486 20.63 21.70 0.44
N GLU A 487 21.73 20.97 0.47
CA GLU A 487 22.65 20.88 -0.66
C GLU A 487 22.02 20.21 -1.90
N ILE A 488 21.24 19.15 -1.69
CA ILE A 488 20.46 18.51 -2.78
C ILE A 488 19.45 19.50 -3.36
N ALA A 489 18.75 20.25 -2.52
CA ALA A 489 17.80 21.25 -2.98
C ALA A 489 18.45 22.32 -3.85
N LYS A 490 19.61 22.87 -3.41
CA LYS A 490 20.35 23.89 -4.15
C LYS A 490 20.86 23.37 -5.49
N ARG A 491 21.55 22.22 -5.47
CA ARG A 491 22.25 21.71 -6.65
C ARG A 491 21.29 21.13 -7.69
N PHE A 492 20.22 20.49 -7.25
CA PHE A 492 19.37 19.69 -8.16
C PHE A 492 17.91 20.12 -8.18
N LEU A 493 17.23 20.25 -7.02
CA LEU A 493 15.78 20.39 -7.01
C LEU A 493 15.32 21.76 -7.51
N VAL A 494 15.98 22.83 -7.08
CA VAL A 494 15.66 24.20 -7.51
C VAL A 494 15.89 24.37 -9.01
N LYS A 495 17.00 23.85 -9.52
CA LYS A 495 17.31 23.87 -10.95
C LYS A 495 16.24 23.15 -11.75
N ARG A 496 15.91 21.91 -11.35
CA ARG A 496 14.88 21.10 -12.00
C ARG A 496 13.50 21.75 -11.94
N ALA A 497 13.15 22.37 -10.81
CA ALA A 497 11.87 23.08 -10.67
C ALA A 497 11.77 24.29 -11.61
N ARG A 498 12.86 25.06 -11.74
CA ARG A 498 12.94 26.19 -12.70
C ARG A 498 12.79 25.71 -14.14
N GLU A 499 13.54 24.71 -14.53
CA GLU A 499 13.47 24.11 -15.87
C GLU A 499 12.05 23.60 -16.20
N ALA A 500 11.42 22.90 -15.25
CA ALA A 500 10.07 22.38 -15.43
C ALA A 500 8.97 23.45 -15.51
N THR A 501 9.21 24.64 -14.96
CA THR A 501 8.25 25.76 -14.96
C THR A 501 8.60 26.87 -15.93
N GLY A 502 9.71 26.75 -16.66
CA GLY A 502 10.18 27.77 -17.60
C GLY A 502 10.70 29.06 -16.93
N LEU A 503 11.04 28.99 -15.64
CA LEU A 503 11.58 30.13 -14.89
C LEU A 503 13.11 30.19 -15.01
N ASN A 504 13.62 31.44 -15.02
CA ASN A 504 15.05 31.72 -15.03
C ASN A 504 15.57 31.94 -13.60
N GLU A 505 16.90 31.95 -13.44
CA GLU A 505 17.55 32.25 -12.17
C GLU A 505 17.20 33.62 -11.61
N ASN A 506 16.88 34.57 -12.47
CA ASN A 506 16.47 35.89 -12.06
C ASN A 506 15.04 35.96 -11.52
N ASN A 507 14.16 35.03 -11.94
CA ASN A 507 12.76 35.04 -11.53
C ASN A 507 12.55 34.41 -10.14
N LEU A 508 13.32 33.37 -9.82
CA LEU A 508 13.14 32.61 -8.57
C LEU A 508 14.48 32.26 -7.95
N LYS A 509 14.73 32.78 -6.78
CA LYS A 509 15.89 32.45 -5.94
C LYS A 509 15.43 31.91 -4.59
N PHE A 510 16.27 31.15 -3.96
CA PHE A 510 16.07 30.66 -2.60
C PHE A 510 17.27 31.03 -1.75
N THR A 511 17.04 31.55 -0.56
CA THR A 511 18.07 31.63 0.46
C THR A 511 18.24 30.28 1.18
N ASP A 512 19.39 30.05 1.76
CA ASP A 512 19.65 28.85 2.55
C ASP A 512 18.66 28.71 3.72
N GLU A 513 18.43 29.82 4.41
CA GLU A 513 17.46 29.90 5.50
C GLU A 513 16.02 29.63 5.00
N GLY A 514 15.67 30.12 3.81
CA GLY A 514 14.38 29.85 3.19
C GLY A 514 14.18 28.37 2.86
N LEU A 515 15.20 27.70 2.30
CA LEU A 515 15.16 26.28 2.04
C LEU A 515 15.08 25.46 3.34
N LEU A 516 15.87 25.81 4.35
CA LEU A 516 15.81 25.18 5.67
C LEU A 516 14.42 25.34 6.32
N HIS A 517 13.82 26.54 6.18
CA HIS A 517 12.46 26.78 6.64
C HIS A 517 11.45 25.86 5.95
N VAL A 518 11.57 25.67 4.63
CA VAL A 518 10.71 24.72 3.88
C VAL A 518 10.95 23.28 4.35
N ILE A 519 12.20 22.88 4.54
CA ILE A 519 12.55 21.54 5.02
C ILE A 519 11.93 21.27 6.38
N ARG A 520 12.04 22.18 7.34
CA ARG A 520 11.59 22.00 8.73
C ARG A 520 10.08 22.05 8.89
N HIS A 521 9.43 22.99 8.22
CA HIS A 521 8.04 23.33 8.48
C HIS A 521 7.03 22.81 7.45
N TYR A 522 7.51 22.40 6.26
CA TYR A 522 6.61 21.92 5.20
C TYR A 522 6.86 20.48 4.78
N THR A 523 7.95 19.86 5.23
CA THR A 523 8.29 18.47 4.91
C THR A 523 8.57 17.64 6.15
N HIS A 524 8.14 16.37 6.11
CA HIS A 524 8.43 15.39 7.14
C HIS A 524 8.69 14.04 6.46
N GLU A 525 9.93 13.86 5.98
CA GLU A 525 10.31 12.68 5.20
C GLU A 525 11.81 12.39 5.37
N ALA A 526 12.21 11.15 5.15
CA ALA A 526 13.62 10.75 5.13
C ALA A 526 14.33 11.17 3.84
N GLY A 527 13.63 11.15 2.71
CA GLY A 527 14.14 11.56 1.40
C GLY A 527 13.92 13.04 1.08
N VAL A 528 13.78 13.35 -0.21
CA VAL A 528 13.58 14.71 -0.74
C VAL A 528 12.35 14.83 -1.67
N ARG A 529 11.47 13.84 -1.69
CA ARG A 529 10.32 13.81 -2.63
C ARG A 529 9.25 14.85 -2.29
N SER A 530 8.94 15.02 -1.01
CA SER A 530 8.01 16.07 -0.56
C SER A 530 8.65 17.45 -0.69
N LEU A 531 9.94 17.56 -0.39
CA LEU A 531 10.72 18.79 -0.60
C LEU A 531 10.69 19.22 -2.08
N GLU A 532 10.90 18.29 -3.00
CA GLU A 532 10.80 18.58 -4.44
C GLU A 532 9.40 19.10 -4.80
N ARG A 533 8.34 18.48 -4.25
CA ARG A 533 6.95 18.93 -4.48
C ARG A 533 6.70 20.34 -3.96
N GLU A 534 7.20 20.68 -2.77
CA GLU A 534 7.01 22.01 -2.19
C GLU A 534 7.81 23.08 -2.97
N ILE A 535 9.04 22.77 -3.38
CA ILE A 535 9.82 23.65 -4.27
C ILE A 535 9.10 23.84 -5.61
N GLN A 536 8.54 22.78 -6.20
CA GLN A 536 7.73 22.89 -7.43
C GLN A 536 6.44 23.69 -7.22
N ASN A 537 5.80 23.61 -6.03
CA ASN A 537 4.63 24.41 -5.69
C ASN A 537 4.97 25.90 -5.69
N ILE A 538 6.10 26.26 -5.07
CA ILE A 538 6.61 27.65 -5.08
C ILE A 538 6.88 28.10 -6.53
N ALA A 539 7.59 27.26 -7.31
CA ALA A 539 7.92 27.58 -8.69
C ALA A 539 6.68 27.77 -9.57
N ARG A 540 5.65 26.93 -9.41
CA ARG A 540 4.38 27.09 -10.15
C ARG A 540 3.64 28.38 -9.78
N LYS A 541 3.60 28.75 -8.50
CA LYS A 541 2.99 30.01 -8.07
C LYS A 541 3.76 31.21 -8.60
N MET A 542 5.09 31.10 -8.63
CA MET A 542 5.93 32.11 -9.22
C MET A 542 5.74 32.22 -10.73
N ALA A 543 5.66 31.12 -11.46
CA ALA A 543 5.38 31.08 -12.88
C ALA A 543 4.03 31.77 -13.19
N ARG A 544 2.99 31.55 -12.36
CA ARG A 544 1.72 32.28 -12.48
C ARG A 544 1.92 33.78 -12.35
N LYS A 545 2.70 34.25 -11.35
CA LYS A 545 2.97 35.68 -11.16
C LYS A 545 3.71 36.27 -12.37
N VAL A 546 4.72 35.58 -12.88
CA VAL A 546 5.47 36.02 -14.08
C VAL A 546 4.57 36.13 -15.30
N VAL A 547 3.60 35.25 -15.49
CA VAL A 547 2.65 35.32 -16.61
C VAL A 547 1.63 36.45 -16.43
N THR A 548 1.19 36.74 -15.20
CA THR A 548 0.19 37.76 -14.92
C THR A 548 0.76 39.17 -14.81
N GLU A 549 1.96 39.34 -14.28
CA GLU A 549 2.57 40.61 -13.90
C GLU A 549 3.76 41.02 -14.80
N GLY A 550 4.24 40.04 -15.60
CA GLY A 550 5.34 40.26 -16.56
C GLY A 550 6.63 39.51 -16.21
N ALA A 551 7.47 39.33 -17.23
CA ALA A 551 8.72 38.55 -17.14
C ALA A 551 9.80 39.13 -16.21
N SER A 552 9.68 40.40 -15.81
CA SER A 552 10.61 41.06 -14.89
C SER A 552 10.38 40.77 -13.42
N VAL A 553 9.29 40.08 -13.09
CA VAL A 553 8.97 39.74 -11.69
C VAL A 553 9.98 38.75 -11.16
N SER A 554 10.55 39.06 -10.00
CA SER A 554 11.51 38.22 -9.28
C SER A 554 11.06 38.01 -7.84
N ALA A 555 11.34 36.89 -7.29
CA ALA A 555 11.16 36.57 -5.86
C ALA A 555 12.36 35.83 -5.32
N GLU A 556 12.81 36.25 -4.16
CA GLU A 556 13.75 35.50 -3.35
C GLU A 556 13.00 34.91 -2.16
N ILE A 557 13.04 33.59 -2.04
CA ILE A 557 12.32 32.87 -0.99
C ILE A 557 13.14 32.85 0.28
N THR A 558 12.57 33.51 1.30
CA THR A 558 13.11 33.64 2.65
C THR A 558 12.15 33.04 3.67
N PRO A 559 12.53 32.82 4.93
CA PRO A 559 11.62 32.36 5.98
C PRO A 559 10.37 33.24 6.15
N ALA A 560 10.52 34.54 5.90
CA ALA A 560 9.44 35.51 6.08
C ALA A 560 8.33 35.39 5.01
N ASN A 561 8.70 35.07 3.77
CA ASN A 561 7.75 35.05 2.64
C ASN A 561 7.39 33.62 2.14
N ALA A 562 8.04 32.60 2.65
CA ALA A 562 7.74 31.22 2.29
C ALA A 562 6.26 30.86 2.54
N ASN A 563 5.67 31.42 3.61
CA ASN A 563 4.26 31.23 3.97
C ASN A 563 3.30 31.79 2.93
N ASP A 564 3.66 32.85 2.19
CA ASP A 564 2.83 33.42 1.12
C ASP A 564 2.68 32.44 -0.05
N PHE A 565 3.71 31.62 -0.26
CA PHE A 565 3.72 30.60 -1.30
C PHE A 565 3.16 29.26 -0.85
N LEU A 566 3.41 28.81 0.37
CA LEU A 566 3.07 27.47 0.84
C LEU A 566 1.87 27.44 1.80
N GLY A 567 1.46 28.60 2.31
CA GLY A 567 0.36 28.72 3.25
C GLY A 567 0.80 28.45 4.71
N ILE A 568 -0.13 28.01 5.52
CA ILE A 568 0.08 27.76 6.96
C ILE A 568 1.13 26.67 7.16
N LEU A 569 1.98 26.83 8.18
CA LEU A 569 2.99 25.83 8.55
C LEU A 569 2.33 24.46 8.80
N LYS A 570 2.80 23.44 8.09
CA LYS A 570 2.30 22.07 8.22
C LYS A 570 2.81 21.39 9.48
N TYR A 571 4.07 21.66 9.81
CA TYR A 571 4.74 21.06 10.95
C TYR A 571 5.25 22.18 11.85
N ARG A 572 4.84 22.13 13.11
CA ARG A 572 5.31 23.05 14.15
C ARG A 572 6.14 22.26 15.15
N GLU A 573 7.15 22.87 15.72
CA GLU A 573 7.97 22.29 16.80
C GLU A 573 7.17 22.32 18.12
N TYR A 574 6.11 21.50 18.21
CA TYR A 574 5.18 21.53 19.37
C TYR A 574 5.57 20.59 20.51
N TRP A 575 6.59 19.72 20.34
CA TRP A 575 6.72 18.52 21.17
C TRP A 575 7.71 18.61 22.30
N LEU A 576 8.48 19.67 22.44
CA LEU A 576 9.33 19.85 23.60
C LEU A 576 8.57 20.61 24.68
N GLU A 577 8.08 19.88 25.66
CA GLU A 577 7.54 20.48 26.88
C GLU A 577 8.55 21.47 27.47
N LYS A 578 8.04 22.58 27.99
CA LYS A 578 8.93 23.63 28.54
C LYS A 578 9.55 23.24 29.87
N HIS A 579 9.03 22.22 30.53
CA HIS A 579 9.39 21.77 31.86
C HIS A 579 9.62 20.26 31.90
N ASN A 580 10.36 19.79 32.92
CA ASN A 580 10.46 18.37 33.24
C ASN A 580 9.13 17.86 33.78
N GLU A 581 8.60 16.77 33.24
CA GLU A 581 7.27 16.27 33.56
C GLU A 581 7.30 14.88 34.18
N ILE A 582 6.36 14.59 35.07
CA ILE A 582 6.18 13.28 35.70
C ILE A 582 5.41 12.37 34.74
N GLY A 583 5.96 11.18 34.48
CA GLY A 583 5.30 10.17 33.65
C GLY A 583 5.42 10.42 32.14
N LEU A 584 6.05 11.50 31.70
CA LEU A 584 6.29 11.82 30.28
C LEU A 584 7.73 11.54 29.92
N THR A 585 7.94 10.68 28.94
CA THR A 585 9.29 10.30 28.47
C THR A 585 9.35 10.41 26.94
N THR A 586 10.47 10.92 26.46
CA THR A 586 10.71 11.06 25.02
C THR A 586 11.51 9.88 24.49
N GLY A 587 10.93 9.11 23.57
CA GLY A 587 11.57 7.98 22.92
C GLY A 587 11.90 8.27 21.44
N LEU A 588 12.72 7.41 20.86
CA LEU A 588 13.08 7.43 19.45
C LEU A 588 12.52 6.20 18.74
N ALA A 589 11.82 6.43 17.66
CA ALA A 589 11.33 5.37 16.79
C ALA A 589 11.87 5.53 15.36
N TRP A 590 11.83 4.43 14.63
CA TRP A 590 12.12 4.39 13.21
C TRP A 590 10.86 4.01 12.45
N THR A 591 10.60 4.69 11.34
CA THR A 591 9.50 4.42 10.42
C THR A 591 10.05 4.36 8.98
N GLU A 592 9.25 3.86 8.06
CA GLU A 592 9.59 3.87 6.63
C GLU A 592 9.89 5.29 6.07
N VAL A 593 9.39 6.32 6.72
CA VAL A 593 9.61 7.74 6.35
C VAL A 593 10.83 8.33 7.04
N GLY A 594 11.49 7.60 7.94
CA GLY A 594 12.67 8.01 8.69
C GLY A 594 12.49 7.91 10.20
N GLY A 595 13.46 8.45 10.93
CA GLY A 595 13.39 8.53 12.40
C GLY A 595 12.37 9.56 12.86
N CYS A 596 11.66 9.25 13.94
CA CYS A 596 10.76 10.15 14.62
C CYS A 596 10.94 10.11 16.14
N VAL A 597 10.48 11.16 16.79
CA VAL A 597 10.43 11.27 18.25
C VAL A 597 9.03 10.89 18.70
N LEU A 598 8.92 10.05 19.72
CA LEU A 598 7.66 9.61 20.31
C LEU A 598 7.59 10.03 21.77
N ALA A 599 6.55 10.72 22.14
CA ALA A 599 6.21 10.92 23.54
C ALA A 599 5.55 9.64 24.11
N THR A 600 5.88 9.26 25.31
CA THR A 600 5.24 8.17 26.05
C THR A 600 4.76 8.71 27.38
N GLU A 601 3.48 8.66 27.61
CA GLU A 601 2.83 9.18 28.82
C GLU A 601 2.37 8.03 29.69
N ALA A 602 2.66 8.08 30.97
CA ALA A 602 2.16 7.14 31.97
C ALA A 602 1.41 7.89 33.06
N THR A 603 0.18 7.46 33.31
CA THR A 603 -0.70 8.03 34.36
C THR A 603 -1.15 6.95 35.31
N LEU A 604 -1.25 7.31 36.58
CA LEU A 604 -1.71 6.46 37.65
C LEU A 604 -3.18 6.75 37.99
N MET A 605 -3.94 5.69 38.15
CA MET A 605 -5.36 5.75 38.58
C MET A 605 -5.58 4.80 39.74
N GLU A 606 -6.55 5.09 40.60
CA GLU A 606 -7.01 4.12 41.59
C GLU A 606 -7.58 2.90 40.88
N GLY A 607 -7.16 1.70 41.28
CA GLY A 607 -7.56 0.49 40.58
C GLY A 607 -7.15 -0.80 41.24
N LYS A 608 -7.04 -1.86 40.48
CA LYS A 608 -6.74 -3.25 40.93
C LYS A 608 -5.43 -3.81 40.34
N GLY A 609 -4.53 -2.99 39.88
CA GLY A 609 -3.25 -3.40 39.31
C GLY A 609 -3.28 -3.67 37.80
N ARG A 610 -4.23 -3.08 37.09
CA ARG A 610 -4.36 -3.25 35.64
C ARG A 610 -3.39 -2.33 34.90
N LEU A 611 -2.72 -2.89 33.86
CA LEU A 611 -1.96 -2.10 32.89
C LEU A 611 -2.84 -1.87 31.66
N THR A 612 -3.15 -0.62 31.36
CA THR A 612 -3.90 -0.24 30.16
C THR A 612 -2.94 0.42 29.17
N LEU A 613 -3.01 -0.01 27.90
CA LEU A 613 -2.14 0.47 26.83
C LEU A 613 -2.99 1.07 25.72
N THR A 614 -2.68 2.28 25.28
CA THR A 614 -3.38 2.96 24.19
C THR A 614 -2.40 3.64 23.23
N GLY A 615 -2.82 3.93 21.98
CA GLY A 615 -2.00 4.57 20.96
C GLY A 615 -1.76 3.70 19.71
N LYS A 616 -2.61 2.70 19.44
CA LYS A 616 -2.45 1.70 18.36
C LYS A 616 -1.09 1.00 18.40
N LEU A 617 -0.76 0.47 19.57
CA LEU A 617 0.46 -0.29 19.78
C LEU A 617 0.28 -1.71 19.21
N GLY A 618 1.23 -2.16 18.41
CA GLY A 618 1.30 -3.54 17.93
C GLY A 618 1.69 -4.51 19.03
N ASP A 619 1.64 -5.81 18.72
CA ASP A 619 1.82 -6.88 19.71
C ASP A 619 3.17 -6.83 20.39
N VAL A 620 4.26 -6.61 19.61
CA VAL A 620 5.63 -6.54 20.14
C VAL A 620 5.80 -5.37 21.13
N MET A 621 5.19 -4.24 20.81
CA MET A 621 5.27 -3.06 21.70
C MET A 621 4.44 -3.24 22.97
N GLN A 622 3.31 -3.96 22.88
CA GLN A 622 2.49 -4.33 24.04
C GLN A 622 3.22 -5.32 24.97
N GLU A 623 3.89 -6.33 24.39
CA GLU A 623 4.75 -7.26 25.13
C GLU A 623 5.91 -6.52 25.82
N SER A 624 6.53 -5.57 25.14
CA SER A 624 7.58 -4.72 25.71
C SER A 624 7.11 -3.91 26.91
N ALA A 625 5.87 -3.37 26.85
CA ALA A 625 5.25 -2.68 27.97
C ALA A 625 4.96 -3.63 29.16
N GLN A 626 4.54 -4.86 28.89
CA GLN A 626 4.34 -5.88 29.93
C GLN A 626 5.66 -6.30 30.57
N ALA A 627 6.73 -6.43 29.77
CA ALA A 627 8.08 -6.71 30.25
C ALA A 627 8.59 -5.57 31.15
N ALA A 628 8.38 -4.32 30.75
CA ALA A 628 8.71 -3.13 31.54
C ALA A 628 7.96 -3.15 32.90
N MET A 629 6.65 -3.43 32.89
CA MET A 629 5.88 -3.53 34.13
C MET A 629 6.33 -4.67 35.03
N SER A 630 6.70 -5.82 34.47
CA SER A 630 7.24 -6.97 35.21
C SER A 630 8.57 -6.63 35.87
N TYR A 631 9.46 -5.91 35.16
CA TYR A 631 10.70 -5.38 35.71
C TYR A 631 10.43 -4.45 36.92
N VAL A 632 9.54 -3.49 36.74
CA VAL A 632 9.20 -2.54 37.83
C VAL A 632 8.66 -3.27 39.07
N ARG A 633 7.77 -4.26 38.86
CA ARG A 633 7.27 -5.09 39.98
C ARG A 633 8.37 -5.88 40.68
N SER A 634 9.26 -6.49 39.91
CA SER A 634 10.35 -7.31 40.48
C SER A 634 11.40 -6.48 41.27
N ARG A 635 11.53 -5.20 40.93
CA ARG A 635 12.50 -4.27 41.53
C ARG A 635 11.87 -3.22 42.44
N SER A 636 10.61 -3.42 42.87
CA SER A 636 9.83 -2.42 43.62
C SER A 636 10.60 -1.80 44.79
N ALA A 637 11.25 -2.58 45.62
CA ALA A 637 11.99 -2.08 46.77
C ALA A 637 13.18 -1.19 46.35
N GLN A 638 13.91 -1.57 45.30
CA GLN A 638 15.05 -0.79 44.78
C GLN A 638 14.55 0.52 44.17
N LEU A 639 13.35 0.53 43.63
CA LEU A 639 12.68 1.68 43.06
C LEU A 639 11.94 2.54 44.12
N GLY A 640 12.14 2.24 45.42
CA GLY A 640 11.48 3.00 46.49
C GLY A 640 9.97 2.80 46.56
N LEU A 641 9.43 1.72 46.00
CA LEU A 641 8.00 1.43 45.93
C LEU A 641 7.61 0.32 46.93
N ALA A 642 6.42 0.44 47.52
CA ALA A 642 5.88 -0.63 48.35
C ALA A 642 5.75 -1.94 47.60
N ARG A 643 5.92 -3.08 48.28
CA ARG A 643 5.95 -4.41 47.64
C ARG A 643 4.64 -4.76 46.93
N ASP A 644 3.54 -4.18 47.37
CA ASP A 644 2.17 -4.37 46.86
C ASP A 644 1.57 -3.15 46.19
N PHE A 645 2.43 -2.16 45.80
CA PHE A 645 2.00 -0.91 45.17
C PHE A 645 1.00 -1.14 44.01
N TYR A 646 1.19 -2.23 43.27
CA TYR A 646 0.39 -2.56 42.10
C TYR A 646 -1.05 -2.99 42.40
N ARG A 647 -1.41 -3.30 43.67
CA ARG A 647 -2.74 -3.81 44.01
C ARG A 647 -3.82 -2.74 44.01
N ASN A 648 -3.45 -1.49 44.26
CA ASN A 648 -4.40 -0.38 44.43
C ASN A 648 -4.22 0.70 43.35
N VAL A 649 -3.38 0.46 42.36
CA VAL A 649 -3.05 1.45 41.31
C VAL A 649 -3.15 0.81 39.94
N ASP A 650 -4.00 1.30 39.08
CA ASP A 650 -3.99 1.00 37.66
C ASP A 650 -3.04 1.97 36.94
N ILE A 651 -2.33 1.47 35.98
CA ILE A 651 -1.37 2.24 35.18
C ILE A 651 -1.88 2.32 33.76
N HIS A 652 -2.01 3.54 33.26
CA HIS A 652 -2.34 3.76 31.86
C HIS A 652 -1.14 4.36 31.14
N VAL A 653 -0.64 3.64 30.15
CA VAL A 653 0.41 4.12 29.25
C VAL A 653 -0.22 4.48 27.92
N HIS A 654 0.02 5.70 27.49
CA HIS A 654 -0.45 6.24 26.23
C HIS A 654 0.72 6.69 25.35
N VAL A 655 0.71 6.32 24.06
CA VAL A 655 1.63 6.85 23.07
C VAL A 655 0.81 7.65 22.07
N PRO A 656 0.89 8.99 22.08
CA PRO A 656 0.11 9.87 21.21
C PRO A 656 0.26 9.56 19.72
N GLU A 657 -0.52 10.22 18.86
CA GLU A 657 -0.61 9.98 17.43
C GLU A 657 -1.22 8.60 17.05
N GLY A 658 -2.40 8.31 17.61
CA GLY A 658 -3.13 7.05 17.38
C GLY A 658 -3.53 6.77 15.93
N ALA A 659 -3.34 7.71 14.99
CA ALA A 659 -3.56 7.50 13.57
C ALA A 659 -2.47 6.60 12.93
N ILE A 660 -1.26 6.56 13.51
CA ILE A 660 -0.10 5.81 12.99
C ILE A 660 0.09 4.56 13.86
N PRO A 661 -0.01 3.36 13.29
CA PRO A 661 0.33 2.13 14.01
C PRO A 661 1.81 2.14 14.42
N LYS A 662 2.09 1.72 15.66
CA LYS A 662 3.43 1.66 16.23
C LYS A 662 3.71 0.27 16.73
N ASP A 663 4.81 -0.32 16.28
CA ASP A 663 5.23 -1.64 16.73
C ASP A 663 6.75 -1.73 16.85
N GLY A 664 7.23 -2.54 17.77
CA GLY A 664 8.64 -2.81 17.97
C GLY A 664 9.10 -2.79 19.43
N PRO A 665 10.16 -3.53 19.77
CA PRO A 665 10.65 -3.69 21.13
C PRO A 665 11.44 -2.47 21.63
N SER A 666 11.87 -1.57 20.75
CA SER A 666 12.82 -0.48 21.04
C SER A 666 12.27 0.63 21.95
N ALA A 667 10.98 0.64 22.26
CA ALA A 667 10.35 1.55 23.20
C ALA A 667 10.39 1.05 24.65
N GLY A 668 10.97 -0.12 24.93
CA GLY A 668 10.93 -0.76 26.25
C GLY A 668 11.49 0.09 27.37
N ILE A 669 12.70 0.66 27.19
CA ILE A 669 13.29 1.54 28.21
C ILE A 669 12.51 2.85 28.36
N THR A 670 11.92 3.37 27.29
CA THR A 670 11.09 4.58 27.29
C THR A 670 9.82 4.37 28.12
N ILE A 671 9.10 3.29 27.86
CA ILE A 671 7.89 2.91 28.59
C ILE A 671 8.21 2.64 30.07
N CYS A 672 9.30 1.92 30.32
CA CYS A 672 9.73 1.64 31.69
C CYS A 672 10.06 2.92 32.47
N THR A 673 10.80 3.85 31.88
CA THR A 673 11.12 5.15 32.50
C THR A 673 9.87 5.96 32.78
N SER A 674 8.90 5.99 31.87
CA SER A 674 7.63 6.67 32.03
C SER A 674 6.83 6.08 33.21
N ILE A 675 6.73 4.74 33.31
CA ILE A 675 6.06 4.06 34.42
C ILE A 675 6.76 4.34 35.74
N VAL A 676 8.09 4.23 35.79
CA VAL A 676 8.87 4.50 37.00
C VAL A 676 8.73 5.96 37.46
N SER A 677 8.83 6.90 36.53
CA SER A 677 8.62 8.33 36.82
C SER A 677 7.23 8.59 37.42
N ALA A 678 6.18 8.03 36.83
CA ALA A 678 4.83 8.16 37.36
C ALA A 678 4.71 7.59 38.77
N LEU A 679 5.25 6.38 39.02
CA LEU A 679 5.16 5.71 40.32
C LEU A 679 5.99 6.39 41.40
N THR A 680 7.18 6.85 41.08
CA THR A 680 8.09 7.53 42.03
C THR A 680 7.80 9.01 42.17
N LYS A 681 6.97 9.58 41.27
CA LYS A 681 6.69 11.01 41.17
C LYS A 681 7.96 11.85 40.98
N ILE A 682 8.94 11.30 40.28
CA ILE A 682 10.17 11.99 39.91
C ILE A 682 10.06 12.41 38.45
N PRO A 683 10.20 13.71 38.12
CA PRO A 683 10.12 14.15 36.73
C PRO A 683 11.22 13.56 35.87
N VAL A 684 10.92 13.34 34.60
CA VAL A 684 11.89 12.96 33.58
C VAL A 684 12.50 14.23 32.98
N ARG A 685 13.78 14.20 32.69
CA ARG A 685 14.48 15.32 32.06
C ARG A 685 13.99 15.48 30.61
N ARG A 686 13.59 16.70 30.25
CA ARG A 686 13.07 17.05 28.92
C ARG A 686 14.11 17.01 27.79
N ASP A 687 15.39 17.24 28.14
CA ASP A 687 16.50 17.30 27.19
C ASP A 687 17.04 15.92 26.81
N ILE A 688 16.47 14.85 27.38
CA ILE A 688 16.90 13.48 27.17
C ILE A 688 15.91 12.70 26.33
N THR A 689 16.44 11.90 25.42
CA THR A 689 15.66 10.92 24.67
C THR A 689 16.36 9.57 24.72
N MET A 690 15.60 8.51 24.52
CA MET A 690 16.12 7.17 24.68
C MET A 690 15.48 6.17 23.72
N THR A 691 16.19 5.07 23.48
CA THR A 691 15.68 3.94 22.74
C THR A 691 16.44 2.68 23.15
N GLY A 692 15.76 1.58 23.35
CA GLY A 692 16.34 0.30 23.76
C GLY A 692 15.25 -0.70 24.10
N GLU A 693 15.55 -1.97 23.90
CA GLU A 693 14.70 -3.07 24.33
C GLU A 693 15.04 -3.42 25.79
N ILE A 694 14.04 -3.69 26.59
CA ILE A 694 14.20 -4.07 28.00
C ILE A 694 13.92 -5.57 28.18
N THR A 695 14.77 -6.24 28.98
CA THR A 695 14.51 -7.61 29.45
C THR A 695 13.87 -7.62 30.84
N LEU A 696 13.27 -8.74 31.25
CA LEU A 696 12.70 -8.92 32.60
C LEU A 696 13.72 -8.73 33.74
N ARG A 697 15.01 -8.87 33.44
CA ARG A 697 16.12 -8.65 34.40
C ARG A 697 16.65 -7.22 34.36
N GLY A 698 16.09 -6.35 33.49
CA GLY A 698 16.55 -4.97 33.36
C GLY A 698 17.79 -4.79 32.50
N LYS A 699 18.21 -5.79 31.72
CA LYS A 699 19.27 -5.62 30.72
C LYS A 699 18.68 -4.87 29.52
N VAL A 700 19.44 -3.94 28.95
CA VAL A 700 19.09 -3.18 27.75
C VAL A 700 19.73 -3.86 26.55
N LEU A 701 18.91 -4.23 25.57
CA LEU A 701 19.34 -4.93 24.36
C LEU A 701 19.46 -3.98 23.18
N PRO A 702 20.31 -4.31 22.18
CA PRO A 702 20.53 -3.48 21.00
C PRO A 702 19.28 -3.39 20.11
N ILE A 703 19.20 -2.27 19.36
CA ILE A 703 18.08 -1.92 18.51
C ILE A 703 18.54 -1.54 17.10
N GLY A 704 17.61 -1.57 16.14
CA GLY A 704 17.86 -1.13 14.78
C GLY A 704 17.55 0.35 14.54
N GLY A 705 18.05 0.88 13.41
CA GLY A 705 17.75 2.23 12.94
C GLY A 705 18.39 3.35 13.77
N VAL A 706 19.58 3.10 14.32
CA VAL A 706 20.27 4.06 15.19
C VAL A 706 20.55 5.38 14.46
N LYS A 707 21.00 5.33 13.21
CA LYS A 707 21.28 6.53 12.42
C LYS A 707 20.05 7.41 12.28
N GLU A 708 18.93 6.84 11.84
CA GLU A 708 17.68 7.56 11.63
C GLU A 708 17.13 8.14 12.95
N LYS A 709 17.27 7.40 14.04
CA LYS A 709 16.87 7.83 15.38
C LYS A 709 17.70 9.01 15.89
N LEU A 710 19.02 8.98 15.72
CA LEU A 710 19.88 10.09 16.11
C LEU A 710 19.67 11.34 15.24
N LEU A 711 19.41 11.15 13.93
CA LEU A 711 19.01 12.23 13.04
C LEU A 711 17.69 12.89 13.49
N ALA A 712 16.74 12.09 13.97
CA ALA A 712 15.49 12.61 14.52
C ALA A 712 15.72 13.40 15.81
N ALA A 713 16.53 12.88 16.72
CA ALA A 713 16.90 13.57 17.97
C ALA A 713 17.56 14.93 17.68
N HIS A 714 18.54 14.96 16.79
CA HIS A 714 19.21 16.20 16.37
C HIS A 714 18.24 17.21 15.76
N ARG A 715 17.37 16.77 14.85
CA ARG A 715 16.36 17.62 14.19
C ARG A 715 15.39 18.26 15.18
N MET A 716 15.04 17.54 16.24
CA MET A 716 14.12 18.02 17.28
C MET A 716 14.84 18.78 18.41
N GLY A 717 16.14 19.05 18.28
CA GLY A 717 16.91 19.79 19.27
C GLY A 717 17.16 19.03 20.59
N LEU A 718 17.03 17.70 20.60
CA LEU A 718 17.32 16.85 21.75
C LEU A 718 18.82 16.54 21.77
N HIS A 719 19.51 17.05 22.77
CA HIS A 719 20.98 16.97 22.82
C HIS A 719 21.49 15.73 23.56
N THR A 720 20.71 15.13 24.44
CA THR A 720 21.14 13.97 25.24
C THR A 720 20.39 12.73 24.76
N VAL A 721 21.11 11.70 24.31
CA VAL A 721 20.54 10.46 23.79
C VAL A 721 21.09 9.27 24.56
N VAL A 722 20.18 8.38 25.01
CA VAL A 722 20.53 7.12 25.67
C VAL A 722 20.35 5.96 24.70
N LEU A 723 21.41 5.21 24.49
CA LEU A 723 21.48 4.05 23.60
C LEU A 723 22.01 2.82 24.33
N PRO A 724 21.62 1.60 23.88
CA PRO A 724 22.26 0.37 24.33
C PRO A 724 23.76 0.36 23.95
N LYS A 725 24.59 -0.20 24.83
CA LYS A 725 26.06 -0.28 24.63
C LYS A 725 26.42 -1.04 23.34
N ASP A 726 25.71 -2.11 23.02
CA ASP A 726 25.95 -2.91 21.84
C ASP A 726 25.72 -2.16 20.52
N ASN A 727 25.08 -0.98 20.56
CA ASN A 727 24.89 -0.08 19.41
C ASN A 727 26.03 0.94 19.24
N GLU A 728 27.08 0.91 20.03
CA GLU A 728 28.24 1.79 19.85
C GLU A 728 28.88 1.65 18.46
N LYS A 729 28.92 0.44 17.93
CA LYS A 729 29.38 0.16 16.55
C LYS A 729 28.63 0.90 15.46
N ASP A 730 27.35 1.19 15.68
CA ASP A 730 26.48 1.84 14.69
C ASP A 730 26.76 3.35 14.56
N LEU A 731 27.52 3.94 15.50
CA LEU A 731 27.93 5.33 15.42
C LEU A 731 28.90 5.60 14.26
N ALA A 732 29.62 4.59 13.79
CA ALA A 732 30.53 4.72 12.65
C ALA A 732 29.84 5.16 11.34
N ASP A 733 28.52 4.98 11.25
CA ASP A 733 27.73 5.33 10.10
C ASP A 733 27.10 6.73 10.18
N ILE A 734 27.35 7.48 11.25
CA ILE A 734 26.72 8.77 11.52
C ILE A 734 27.74 9.90 11.25
N PRO A 735 27.33 10.97 10.54
CA PRO A 735 28.19 12.11 10.30
C PRO A 735 28.73 12.72 11.59
N GLN A 736 30.03 13.05 11.61
CA GLN A 736 30.70 13.60 12.79
C GLN A 736 30.08 14.93 13.24
N GLU A 737 29.59 15.72 12.32
CA GLU A 737 28.88 16.97 12.59
C GLU A 737 27.69 16.78 13.55
N ILE A 738 26.92 15.71 13.35
CA ILE A 738 25.76 15.39 14.18
C ILE A 738 26.21 14.83 15.53
N LEU A 739 27.22 13.94 15.52
CA LEU A 739 27.77 13.38 16.76
C LEU A 739 28.36 14.46 17.67
N SER A 740 28.95 15.51 17.10
CA SER A 740 29.49 16.62 17.89
C SER A 740 28.39 17.45 18.59
N CYS A 741 27.14 17.44 18.06
CA CYS A 741 25.99 18.14 18.63
C CYS A 741 25.23 17.30 19.65
N LEU A 742 25.46 15.99 19.69
CA LEU A 742 24.72 15.05 20.54
C LEU A 742 25.61 14.48 21.64
N LYS A 743 25.07 14.43 22.84
CA LYS A 743 25.68 13.73 23.96
C LYS A 743 25.11 12.34 24.08
N VAL A 744 25.80 11.36 23.50
CA VAL A 744 25.34 9.96 23.50
C VAL A 744 25.82 9.27 24.76
N HIS A 745 24.89 8.64 25.51
CA HIS A 745 25.17 7.83 26.67
C HIS A 745 24.87 6.36 26.35
N PHE A 746 25.86 5.50 26.54
CA PHE A 746 25.68 4.06 26.38
C PHE A 746 25.34 3.42 27.71
N VAL A 747 24.33 2.54 27.69
CA VAL A 747 23.85 1.87 28.90
C VAL A 747 23.71 0.36 28.66
N GLU A 748 23.93 -0.42 29.69
CA GLU A 748 23.76 -1.87 29.71
C GLU A 748 22.55 -2.28 30.54
N THR A 749 22.14 -1.43 31.49
CA THR A 749 21.08 -1.74 32.45
C THR A 749 20.05 -0.62 32.53
N MET A 750 18.83 -0.98 32.91
CA MET A 750 17.73 -0.02 33.11
C MET A 750 18.01 0.90 34.30
N ASP A 751 18.80 0.46 35.28
CA ASP A 751 19.18 1.28 36.43
C ASP A 751 20.05 2.48 36.00
N GLU A 752 20.97 2.31 35.04
CA GLU A 752 21.73 3.37 34.40
C GLU A 752 20.83 4.33 33.62
N VAL A 753 19.84 3.81 32.88
CA VAL A 753 18.86 4.65 32.18
C VAL A 753 18.12 5.55 33.14
N LEU A 754 17.62 5.02 34.27
CA LEU A 754 16.88 5.78 35.27
C LEU A 754 17.74 6.87 35.94
N GLN A 755 19.02 6.58 36.20
CA GLN A 755 19.97 7.56 36.75
C GLN A 755 20.20 8.73 35.81
N LEU A 756 20.21 8.51 34.50
CA LEU A 756 20.40 9.54 33.50
C LEU A 756 19.12 10.33 33.21
N ALA A 757 17.98 9.62 33.19
CA ALA A 757 16.72 10.17 32.72
C ALA A 757 15.92 10.92 33.77
N LEU A 758 16.02 10.51 35.05
CA LEU A 758 15.27 11.13 36.12
C LEU A 758 16.01 12.36 36.69
N GLU A 759 15.25 13.35 37.11
CA GLU A 759 15.79 14.61 37.64
C GLU A 759 16.56 14.40 38.98
N ARG A 760 16.17 13.38 39.73
CA ARG A 760 16.82 13.00 40.99
C ARG A 760 16.91 11.48 41.14
N LEU A 761 17.91 11.02 41.91
CA LEU A 761 18.08 9.61 42.17
C LEU A 761 16.91 9.00 42.97
N ILE A 762 16.57 7.80 42.64
CA ILE A 762 15.59 7.01 43.40
C ILE A 762 16.20 6.58 44.70
N VAL A 763 15.46 6.77 45.81
CA VAL A 763 15.87 6.30 47.15
C VAL A 763 15.25 4.92 47.39
N PRO A 764 16.06 3.86 47.46
CA PRO A 764 15.54 2.51 47.75
C PRO A 764 14.87 2.45 49.13
N LEU A 765 13.81 1.67 49.26
CA LEU A 765 13.24 1.33 50.54
C LEU A 765 14.21 0.39 51.28
N ALA A 766 14.51 0.69 52.53
CA ALA A 766 15.26 -0.21 53.39
C ALA A 766 14.49 -1.53 53.51
N HIS A 767 15.09 -2.62 53.03
CA HIS A 767 14.49 -3.95 53.21
C HIS A 767 14.47 -4.29 54.70
N PRO A 768 13.32 -4.72 55.27
CA PRO A 768 13.37 -5.57 56.45
C PRO A 768 14.09 -6.88 55.96
N GLU A 769 15.10 -7.30 56.68
CA GLU A 769 15.83 -8.56 56.38
C GLU A 769 14.78 -9.68 56.16
N VAL A 770 14.74 -10.22 54.98
CA VAL A 770 13.96 -11.42 54.71
C VAL A 770 14.69 -12.54 55.43
N ALA A 771 14.07 -13.03 56.48
CA ALA A 771 14.54 -14.26 57.14
C ALA A 771 14.83 -15.30 56.05
N PRO A 772 15.94 -16.03 56.07
CA PRO A 772 16.27 -17.00 55.06
C PRO A 772 15.13 -18.01 54.94
N VAL A 773 14.62 -18.15 53.74
CA VAL A 773 13.62 -19.17 53.41
C VAL A 773 14.28 -20.52 53.81
N ALA A 774 13.67 -21.18 54.82
CA ALA A 774 14.11 -22.49 55.24
C ALA A 774 14.26 -23.39 54.00
N GLU A 775 15.41 -23.99 53.89
CA GLU A 775 15.70 -24.96 52.83
C GLU A 775 14.57 -25.96 52.73
N PRO A 776 14.12 -26.33 51.54
CA PRO A 776 13.09 -27.36 51.41
C PRO A 776 13.61 -28.65 52.00
N PHE A 777 12.84 -29.18 52.94
CA PHE A 777 13.07 -30.48 53.60
C PHE A 777 13.32 -31.53 52.51
N VAL A 778 14.56 -31.97 52.36
CA VAL A 778 14.91 -33.12 51.55
C VAL A 778 14.42 -34.33 52.31
N ALA A 779 13.29 -34.90 51.95
CA ALA A 779 12.84 -36.18 52.43
C ALA A 779 13.85 -37.21 51.98
N SER A 780 14.54 -37.80 53.00
CA SER A 780 15.43 -38.94 52.84
C SER A 780 14.63 -40.07 52.21
N ALA A 781 14.95 -40.48 50.99
CA ALA A 781 14.45 -41.70 50.38
C ALA A 781 15.04 -42.92 51.14
N GLU A 782 14.22 -43.52 51.98
CA GLU A 782 14.47 -44.89 52.47
C GLU A 782 14.44 -45.83 51.27
N LYS A 783 15.51 -46.56 51.14
CA LYS A 783 15.64 -47.64 50.19
C LYS A 783 14.74 -48.81 50.68
N ASP A 784 13.60 -48.96 50.01
CA ASP A 784 12.93 -50.29 50.09
C ASP A 784 13.46 -51.18 48.97
N LYS A 785 14.15 -52.19 49.40
CA LYS A 785 14.58 -53.39 48.67
C LYS A 785 13.42 -54.37 48.63
N SER A 786 13.33 -55.01 47.51
CA SER A 786 12.64 -56.30 47.23
C SER A 786 11.18 -56.22 46.86
N LEU A 787 10.85 -56.59 45.61
CA LEU A 787 10.42 -57.94 45.29
C LEU A 787 10.25 -58.08 43.78
N THR A 788 10.97 -59.07 43.25
CA THR A 788 10.77 -59.72 41.96
C THR A 788 9.40 -60.39 41.92
N ASN A 789 8.70 -60.18 40.84
CA ASN A 789 8.19 -61.26 39.94
C ASN A 789 7.62 -60.64 38.66
#